data_5cb09ea9191fa9f2b9e412ad4ebd57bc
#
_entry.id   5cb09ea9191fa9f2b9e412ad4ebd57bc
#
_cell.length_a   1.000
_cell.length_b   1.000
_cell.length_c   1.000
_cell.angle_alpha   90.00
_cell.angle_beta   90.00
_cell.angle_gamma   90.00
#
_symmetry.space_group_name_H-M   'P 1'
#
loop_
_entity.id
_entity.type
_entity.pdbx_description
1 polymer ?
#
loop_
_entity_poly.entity_id
_entity_poly.type
_entity_poly.pdbx_seq_one_letter_code
_entity_poly.pdbx_strand_id
1 'polypeptide(L)'
;MKQRFLDLFLMILVCACSWAQTSISLLPRPQRYQETRGTFTLGKVKLTTPVQSSAWESWVKEMGGVLTDQASDSIVVELVSEIPEARLNADEAYRLKVSADEIRVQAVTERGAYWALQTLRQLAQPRGKRYGVRGCKIVDWPAFRIRGFMQDVGRSYISMEELKREIEILSRFKINVFHWHLTENQAWRLQSRIFPMLNDSVNTVRMPGKYYTLEEARELVDFCKQHQVLLIPEIDMPGHSAAFVRTFRHDMQSPEGMKILKLLVDEVCETFDVPYLHIGTDEVVFTNPTFVPEMVAYVRSRGKKVISWNPGWKYQPGEIDMTQLWSYRGKAQPGIPAIDCKFHYLNHFDTFADLFAFYNSRIYDRMEGNNDIAGTIVALWHDRLVSSERNMLLENNFYPNMLAIAERAWMGGGSEYFNQLGTTIPTEDTKEFRDFADFERRLLWHKEHTFVGYPFAYVKQTNVKWHITDAFPNGGDLTKVFPPEQGLQDSYTYEGKTYGVRPATGAGIYLRHVWGATVPAFYKDPQENHTAYAYTWVYSPKEQEVGLWVEFQNYSRSEIDLPPKPGTWDYKGSRIWVNDREILPPTWTATHTVKSNEIPLGNENCVARPPLPVQLHKGWNKVFLKLPVGKFRMDETRLVKWMFTTVFVTPDGEKAVDGLLYSPTKQR
;
A
#
# COMPACT_ATOMS: atom_id res chain seq x y z
N MET A 1 59.38 -1.02 -8.72
CA MET A 1 58.50 0.14 -9.05
C MET A 1 57.56 -0.13 -10.21
N LYS A 2 58.00 -0.77 -11.31
CA LYS A 2 57.13 -1.05 -12.47
C LYS A 2 56.01 -2.07 -12.20
N GLN A 3 56.20 -3.05 -11.29
CA GLN A 3 55.18 -4.06 -10.95
C GLN A 3 54.02 -3.47 -10.13
N ARG A 4 54.30 -2.55 -9.22
CA ARG A 4 53.25 -1.89 -8.39
C ARG A 4 52.39 -0.90 -9.19
N PHE A 5 52.92 -0.34 -10.29
CA PHE A 5 52.13 0.50 -11.21
C PHE A 5 51.18 -0.34 -12.09
N LEU A 6 51.61 -1.56 -12.46
CA LEU A 6 50.76 -2.46 -13.27
C LEU A 6 49.59 -3.02 -12.44
N ASP A 7 49.86 -3.37 -11.17
CA ASP A 7 48.84 -3.86 -10.26
C ASP A 7 47.84 -2.76 -9.87
N LEU A 8 48.28 -1.50 -9.71
CA LEU A 8 47.39 -0.36 -9.47
C LEU A 8 46.56 -0.01 -10.71
N PHE A 9 47.11 -0.15 -11.91
CA PHE A 9 46.38 0.07 -13.16
C PHE A 9 45.37 -1.07 -13.46
N LEU A 10 45.70 -2.31 -13.10
CA LEU A 10 44.76 -3.44 -13.19
C LEU A 10 43.63 -3.31 -12.14
N MET A 11 43.93 -2.85 -10.90
CA MET A 11 42.90 -2.57 -9.89
C MET A 11 41.98 -1.41 -10.30
N ILE A 12 42.51 -0.37 -10.95
CA ILE A 12 41.71 0.75 -11.44
C ILE A 12 40.88 0.33 -12.66
N LEU A 13 41.40 -0.56 -13.55
CA LEU A 13 40.62 -1.11 -14.67
C LEU A 13 39.53 -2.09 -14.21
N VAL A 14 39.78 -2.88 -13.16
CA VAL A 14 38.76 -3.77 -12.58
C VAL A 14 37.70 -2.97 -11.80
N CYS A 15 38.05 -1.85 -11.17
CA CYS A 15 37.08 -0.91 -10.58
C CYS A 15 36.30 -0.09 -11.63
N ALA A 16 36.86 0.15 -12.82
CA ALA A 16 36.18 0.93 -13.86
C ALA A 16 35.25 0.12 -14.76
N CYS A 17 35.31 -1.23 -14.71
CA CYS A 17 34.40 -2.11 -15.45
C CYS A 17 33.14 -2.54 -14.73
N SER A 18 32.93 -2.07 -13.51
CA SER A 18 31.77 -2.48 -12.69
C SER A 18 30.74 -1.38 -12.46
N TRP A 19 30.51 -0.42 -13.35
CA TRP A 19 29.48 0.60 -13.08
C TRP A 19 28.90 1.23 -14.34
N ALA A 20 28.11 0.45 -15.07
CA ALA A 20 26.99 0.98 -15.85
C ALA A 20 25.89 -0.09 -15.95
N GLN A 21 25.56 -0.71 -14.84
CA GLN A 21 24.27 -1.38 -14.72
C GLN A 21 23.24 -0.24 -14.66
N THR A 22 22.73 0.15 -15.82
CA THR A 22 21.55 1.03 -15.88
C THR A 22 20.46 0.34 -15.11
N SER A 23 20.23 0.83 -13.89
CA SER A 23 19.28 0.25 -12.95
C SER A 23 17.88 0.37 -13.56
N ILE A 24 17.33 -0.78 -13.96
CA ILE A 24 15.97 -0.86 -14.51
C ILE A 24 14.99 -0.43 -13.45
N SER A 25 14.00 0.40 -13.86
CA SER A 25 12.95 0.87 -12.96
C SER A 25 11.68 0.02 -13.01
N LEU A 26 11.76 -1.24 -13.52
CA LEU A 26 10.62 -2.16 -13.57
C LEU A 26 10.06 -2.45 -12.18
N LEU A 27 8.75 -2.31 -12.05
CA LEU A 27 7.97 -2.62 -10.87
C LEU A 27 6.62 -3.25 -11.32
N PRO A 28 6.28 -4.49 -10.94
CA PRO A 28 7.16 -5.47 -10.29
C PRO A 28 8.37 -5.84 -11.15
N ARG A 29 9.46 -6.26 -10.48
CA ARG A 29 10.56 -6.90 -11.19
C ARG A 29 10.08 -8.17 -11.89
N PRO A 30 10.58 -8.48 -13.09
CA PRO A 30 10.30 -9.77 -13.70
C PRO A 30 11.09 -10.89 -13.02
N GLN A 31 10.58 -12.12 -13.09
CA GLN A 31 11.24 -13.30 -12.53
C GLN A 31 12.64 -13.52 -13.12
N ARG A 32 12.80 -13.26 -14.43
CA ARG A 32 14.10 -13.32 -15.10
C ARG A 32 14.25 -12.15 -16.08
N TYR A 33 15.37 -11.47 -15.99
CA TYR A 33 15.74 -10.36 -16.86
C TYR A 33 17.18 -10.49 -17.33
N GLN A 34 17.41 -10.28 -18.62
CA GLN A 34 18.73 -10.21 -19.22
C GLN A 34 18.76 -9.06 -20.23
N GLU A 35 19.65 -8.09 -20.04
CA GLU A 35 19.90 -7.06 -21.04
C GLU A 35 20.63 -7.65 -22.24
N THR A 36 20.27 -7.20 -23.46
CA THR A 36 20.92 -7.57 -24.71
C THR A 36 21.29 -6.32 -25.50
N ARG A 37 22.06 -6.48 -26.56
CA ARG A 37 22.45 -5.36 -27.44
C ARG A 37 21.27 -4.88 -28.28
N GLY A 38 21.31 -3.60 -28.69
CA GLY A 38 20.35 -2.98 -29.58
C GLY A 38 19.29 -2.17 -28.83
N THR A 39 18.46 -1.46 -29.56
CA THR A 39 17.32 -0.71 -29.09
C THR A 39 16.26 -0.70 -30.17
N PHE A 40 15.07 -1.17 -29.85
CA PHE A 40 13.92 -1.02 -30.71
C PHE A 40 13.41 0.43 -30.60
N THR A 41 13.29 1.13 -31.73
CA THR A 41 12.76 2.49 -31.77
C THR A 41 11.34 2.47 -32.34
N LEU A 42 10.36 2.96 -31.56
CA LEU A 42 8.97 3.02 -31.97
C LEU A 42 8.79 4.07 -33.07
N GLY A 43 8.86 3.62 -34.30
CA GLY A 43 8.68 4.40 -35.52
C GLY A 43 7.50 3.88 -36.35
N LYS A 44 7.74 3.55 -37.63
CA LYS A 44 6.79 2.74 -38.40
C LYS A 44 6.99 1.28 -38.00
N VAL A 45 5.90 0.64 -37.52
CA VAL A 45 5.97 -0.74 -37.03
C VAL A 45 4.78 -1.55 -37.57
N LYS A 46 5.03 -2.82 -37.83
CA LYS A 46 4.00 -3.80 -38.15
C LYS A 46 3.58 -4.53 -36.87
N LEU A 47 2.30 -4.55 -36.57
CA LEU A 47 1.75 -5.31 -35.45
C LEU A 47 1.11 -6.61 -35.96
N THR A 48 1.55 -7.73 -35.40
CA THR A 48 0.91 -9.05 -35.61
C THR A 48 0.52 -9.61 -34.27
N THR A 49 -0.77 -9.84 -34.04
CA THR A 49 -1.29 -10.32 -32.75
C THR A 49 -2.55 -11.16 -32.93
N PRO A 50 -2.65 -12.32 -32.23
CA PRO A 50 -3.87 -13.12 -32.17
C PRO A 50 -4.82 -12.67 -31.06
N VAL A 51 -4.41 -11.76 -30.17
CA VAL A 51 -5.21 -11.22 -29.09
C VAL A 51 -5.79 -9.86 -29.45
N GLN A 52 -6.71 -9.33 -28.62
CA GLN A 52 -7.32 -8.02 -28.86
C GLN A 52 -6.23 -6.94 -29.09
N SER A 53 -6.22 -6.32 -30.26
CA SER A 53 -5.16 -5.42 -30.71
C SER A 53 -5.20 -4.03 -30.07
N SER A 54 -6.39 -3.58 -29.62
CA SER A 54 -6.63 -2.18 -29.23
C SER A 54 -5.66 -1.63 -28.17
N ALA A 55 -5.30 -2.42 -27.16
CA ALA A 55 -4.34 -2.00 -26.14
C ALA A 55 -2.91 -1.84 -26.70
N TRP A 56 -2.51 -2.71 -27.64
CA TRP A 56 -1.22 -2.67 -28.33
C TRP A 56 -1.16 -1.50 -29.30
N GLU A 57 -2.22 -1.27 -30.05
CA GLU A 57 -2.35 -0.13 -30.97
C GLU A 57 -2.28 1.21 -30.23
N SER A 58 -3.01 1.30 -29.12
CA SER A 58 -2.99 2.47 -28.25
C SER A 58 -1.58 2.74 -27.72
N TRP A 59 -0.89 1.72 -27.23
CA TRP A 59 0.48 1.84 -26.75
C TRP A 59 1.45 2.32 -27.84
N VAL A 60 1.38 1.75 -29.04
CA VAL A 60 2.24 2.20 -30.16
C VAL A 60 2.02 3.68 -30.46
N LYS A 61 0.75 4.11 -30.53
CA LYS A 61 0.39 5.53 -30.76
C LYS A 61 0.87 6.45 -29.64
N GLU A 62 0.63 6.07 -28.38
CA GLU A 62 1.09 6.82 -27.19
C GLU A 62 2.60 7.02 -27.20
N MET A 63 3.36 6.03 -27.68
CA MET A 63 4.83 6.07 -27.78
C MET A 63 5.32 6.75 -29.07
N GLY A 64 4.46 7.42 -29.84
CA GLY A 64 4.79 8.14 -31.06
C GLY A 64 5.07 7.27 -32.26
N GLY A 65 4.65 6.00 -32.23
CA GLY A 65 4.76 5.07 -33.34
C GLY A 65 3.58 5.16 -34.30
N VAL A 66 3.78 4.60 -35.51
CA VAL A 66 2.78 4.51 -36.57
C VAL A 66 2.66 3.06 -37.03
N LEU A 67 1.47 2.51 -36.99
CA LEU A 67 1.18 1.17 -37.47
C LEU A 67 1.08 1.14 -39.00
N THR A 68 1.79 0.22 -39.63
CA THR A 68 1.72 0.00 -41.09
C THR A 68 2.28 -1.39 -41.48
N ASP A 69 1.63 -2.07 -42.40
CA ASP A 69 2.04 -3.39 -42.89
C ASP A 69 3.37 -3.33 -43.70
N GLN A 70 3.77 -2.15 -44.17
CA GLN A 70 5.00 -1.95 -44.96
C GLN A 70 6.24 -1.69 -44.08
N ALA A 71 6.11 -1.73 -42.73
CA ALA A 71 7.24 -1.53 -41.86
C ALA A 71 8.18 -2.73 -41.85
N SER A 72 9.51 -2.46 -41.80
CA SER A 72 10.55 -3.47 -41.56
C SER A 72 10.56 -3.94 -40.11
N ASP A 73 10.28 -3.00 -39.19
CA ASP A 73 10.29 -3.27 -37.77
C ASP A 73 8.93 -3.84 -37.33
N SER A 74 8.96 -4.83 -36.45
CA SER A 74 7.74 -5.56 -36.08
C SER A 74 7.54 -5.74 -34.58
N ILE A 75 6.26 -5.77 -34.18
CA ILE A 75 5.80 -6.25 -32.89
C ILE A 75 4.98 -7.49 -33.15
N VAL A 76 5.45 -8.63 -32.64
CA VAL A 76 4.84 -9.94 -32.84
C VAL A 76 4.38 -10.48 -31.48
N VAL A 77 3.10 -10.71 -31.33
CA VAL A 77 2.50 -11.37 -30.16
C VAL A 77 2.02 -12.74 -30.59
N GLU A 78 2.39 -13.76 -29.83
CA GLU A 78 2.05 -15.16 -30.11
C GLU A 78 1.45 -15.80 -28.86
N LEU A 79 0.40 -16.59 -29.01
CA LEU A 79 -0.06 -17.48 -27.95
C LEU A 79 0.63 -18.84 -28.09
N VAL A 80 1.21 -19.31 -26.98
CA VAL A 80 1.92 -20.59 -26.90
C VAL A 80 1.23 -21.52 -25.89
N SER A 81 1.37 -22.83 -26.07
CA SER A 81 0.75 -23.80 -25.17
C SER A 81 1.32 -23.77 -23.75
N GLU A 82 2.61 -23.45 -23.62
CA GLU A 82 3.29 -23.43 -22.32
C GLU A 82 4.52 -22.52 -22.32
N ILE A 83 4.92 -22.12 -21.11
CA ILE A 83 6.23 -21.53 -20.80
C ILE A 83 6.82 -22.38 -19.68
N PRO A 84 7.73 -23.30 -19.99
CA PRO A 84 8.21 -24.34 -19.03
C PRO A 84 8.83 -23.80 -17.76
N GLU A 85 9.32 -22.55 -17.76
CA GLU A 85 9.87 -21.91 -16.57
C GLU A 85 8.79 -21.53 -15.55
N ALA A 86 7.57 -21.26 -16.00
CA ALA A 86 6.44 -20.87 -15.17
C ALA A 86 5.75 -22.10 -14.59
N ARG A 87 6.17 -22.53 -13.41
CA ARG A 87 5.61 -23.69 -12.71
C ARG A 87 4.26 -23.42 -12.02
N LEU A 88 4.00 -22.15 -11.71
CA LEU A 88 2.77 -21.69 -11.06
C LEU A 88 2.16 -20.58 -11.91
N ASN A 89 0.82 -20.47 -11.87
CA ASN A 89 0.08 -19.41 -12.55
C ASN A 89 0.51 -19.21 -14.02
N ALA A 90 0.75 -20.33 -14.71
CA ALA A 90 1.29 -20.35 -16.07
C ALA A 90 0.39 -19.62 -17.08
N ASP A 91 -0.89 -19.52 -16.81
CA ASP A 91 -1.86 -18.76 -17.61
C ASP A 91 -1.55 -17.25 -17.67
N GLU A 92 -0.79 -16.73 -16.71
CA GLU A 92 -0.33 -15.33 -16.70
C GLU A 92 1.12 -15.16 -17.20
N ALA A 93 1.77 -16.25 -17.60
CA ALA A 93 3.17 -16.24 -17.98
C ALA A 93 3.40 -15.67 -19.39
N TYR A 94 4.56 -15.04 -19.56
CA TYR A 94 5.03 -14.56 -20.86
C TYR A 94 6.55 -14.60 -20.99
N ARG A 95 7.01 -14.64 -22.25
CA ARG A 95 8.37 -14.32 -22.66
C ARG A 95 8.35 -13.06 -23.51
N LEU A 96 9.32 -12.19 -23.29
CA LEU A 96 9.52 -10.97 -24.06
C LEU A 96 10.97 -10.92 -24.56
N LYS A 97 11.15 -10.75 -25.86
CA LYS A 97 12.45 -10.51 -26.49
C LYS A 97 12.38 -9.20 -27.25
N VAL A 98 13.33 -8.32 -26.99
CA VAL A 98 13.50 -7.05 -27.70
C VAL A 98 14.85 -7.06 -28.42
N SER A 99 14.82 -6.83 -29.70
CA SER A 99 16.01 -6.58 -30.57
C SER A 99 15.92 -5.18 -31.19
N ALA A 100 16.80 -4.84 -32.11
CA ALA A 100 16.75 -3.52 -32.78
C ALA A 100 15.57 -3.39 -33.76
N ASP A 101 15.09 -4.50 -34.30
CA ASP A 101 14.12 -4.61 -35.39
C ASP A 101 12.83 -5.33 -35.00
N GLU A 102 12.82 -6.05 -33.86
CA GLU A 102 11.67 -6.83 -33.46
C GLU A 102 11.43 -6.77 -31.93
N ILE A 103 10.16 -6.61 -31.54
CA ILE A 103 9.65 -6.97 -30.23
C ILE A 103 8.81 -8.24 -30.40
N ARG A 104 9.22 -9.34 -29.76
CA ARG A 104 8.49 -10.60 -29.77
C ARG A 104 8.00 -10.92 -28.37
N VAL A 105 6.69 -11.17 -28.27
CA VAL A 105 6.01 -11.61 -27.06
C VAL A 105 5.42 -12.98 -27.30
N GLN A 106 5.71 -13.93 -26.42
CA GLN A 106 5.06 -15.23 -26.34
C GLN A 106 4.34 -15.32 -25.00
N ALA A 107 3.06 -15.57 -24.98
CA ALA A 107 2.26 -15.67 -23.76
C ALA A 107 1.38 -16.91 -23.80
N VAL A 108 1.04 -17.47 -22.63
CA VAL A 108 0.15 -18.64 -22.56
C VAL A 108 -1.30 -18.23 -22.81
N THR A 109 -1.68 -17.05 -22.35
CA THR A 109 -3.03 -16.48 -22.57
C THR A 109 -2.95 -15.00 -22.94
N GLU A 110 -4.11 -14.43 -23.30
CA GLU A 110 -4.28 -13.00 -23.50
C GLU A 110 -3.85 -12.17 -22.27
N ARG A 111 -4.12 -12.69 -21.06
CA ARG A 111 -3.70 -12.04 -19.80
C ARG A 111 -2.18 -11.97 -19.68
N GLY A 112 -1.45 -13.02 -20.02
CA GLY A 112 0.01 -13.01 -20.08
C GLY A 112 0.55 -11.99 -21.10
N ALA A 113 -0.08 -11.88 -22.28
CA ALA A 113 0.24 -10.88 -23.28
C ALA A 113 -0.01 -9.46 -22.78
N TYR A 114 -1.08 -9.23 -22.04
CA TYR A 114 -1.38 -7.93 -21.39
C TYR A 114 -0.29 -7.54 -20.37
N TRP A 115 0.19 -8.49 -19.56
CA TRP A 115 1.29 -8.21 -18.61
C TRP A 115 2.62 -7.92 -19.31
N ALA A 116 2.90 -8.57 -20.45
CA ALA A 116 4.04 -8.23 -21.27
C ALA A 116 3.97 -6.81 -21.81
N LEU A 117 2.78 -6.35 -22.24
CA LEU A 117 2.56 -4.98 -22.67
C LEU A 117 2.81 -3.98 -21.51
N GLN A 118 2.36 -4.27 -20.27
CA GLN A 118 2.63 -3.40 -19.13
C GLN A 118 4.13 -3.31 -18.80
N THR A 119 4.86 -4.40 -19.00
CA THR A 119 6.32 -4.41 -18.87
C THR A 119 6.98 -3.56 -19.98
N LEU A 120 6.51 -3.65 -21.22
CA LEU A 120 6.99 -2.81 -22.33
C LEU A 120 6.71 -1.32 -22.09
N ARG A 121 5.56 -0.96 -21.52
CA ARG A 121 5.25 0.43 -21.12
C ARG A 121 6.30 1.00 -20.18
N GLN A 122 6.76 0.22 -19.21
CA GLN A 122 7.78 0.66 -18.24
C GLN A 122 9.19 0.66 -18.83
N LEU A 123 9.48 -0.20 -19.80
CA LEU A 123 10.77 -0.25 -20.51
C LEU A 123 10.95 0.86 -21.55
N ALA A 124 9.86 1.41 -22.06
CA ALA A 124 9.89 2.45 -23.08
C ALA A 124 10.44 3.77 -22.50
N GLN A 125 11.51 4.27 -23.11
CA GLN A 125 12.17 5.51 -22.68
C GLN A 125 12.18 6.54 -23.81
N PRO A 126 12.02 7.85 -23.50
CA PRO A 126 12.11 8.90 -24.52
C PRO A 126 13.44 8.87 -25.27
N ARG A 127 13.37 8.99 -26.61
CA ARG A 127 14.50 9.15 -27.52
C ARG A 127 14.20 10.22 -28.56
N GLY A 128 14.55 11.44 -28.26
CA GLY A 128 14.16 12.60 -29.07
C GLY A 128 12.63 12.74 -29.14
N LYS A 129 12.06 12.63 -30.35
CA LYS A 129 10.61 12.72 -30.59
C LYS A 129 9.88 11.37 -30.50
N ARG A 130 10.56 10.29 -30.19
CA ARG A 130 10.02 8.92 -30.15
C ARG A 130 10.43 8.24 -28.84
N TYR A 131 9.90 7.06 -28.63
CA TYR A 131 10.30 6.18 -27.55
C TYR A 131 11.13 5.02 -28.10
N GLY A 132 12.00 4.48 -27.26
CA GLY A 132 12.79 3.30 -27.58
C GLY A 132 12.78 2.32 -26.41
N VAL A 133 12.85 1.03 -26.72
CA VAL A 133 12.97 -0.07 -25.76
C VAL A 133 14.33 -0.71 -25.94
N ARG A 134 15.16 -0.74 -24.88
CA ARG A 134 16.46 -1.41 -24.93
C ARG A 134 16.30 -2.91 -25.15
N GLY A 135 17.26 -3.50 -25.87
CA GLY A 135 17.31 -4.94 -26.10
C GLY A 135 17.32 -5.71 -24.78
N CYS A 136 16.41 -6.67 -24.65
CA CYS A 136 16.34 -7.51 -23.47
C CYS A 136 15.67 -8.86 -23.77
N LYS A 137 15.85 -9.80 -22.85
CA LYS A 137 15.11 -11.04 -22.74
C LYS A 137 14.49 -11.12 -21.35
N ILE A 138 13.19 -11.36 -21.29
CA ILE A 138 12.43 -11.53 -20.06
C ILE A 138 11.68 -12.85 -20.13
N VAL A 139 11.64 -13.57 -19.01
CA VAL A 139 10.70 -14.66 -18.77
C VAL A 139 10.03 -14.37 -17.43
N ASP A 140 8.71 -14.31 -17.43
CA ASP A 140 8.00 -13.75 -16.31
C ASP A 140 6.65 -14.42 -16.03
N TRP A 141 6.31 -14.53 -14.77
CA TRP A 141 5.05 -15.08 -14.25
C TRP A 141 4.83 -14.65 -12.79
N PRO A 142 3.58 -14.57 -12.30
CA PRO A 142 3.35 -14.19 -10.91
C PRO A 142 3.55 -15.35 -9.95
N ALA A 143 4.14 -15.06 -8.78
CA ALA A 143 4.25 -16.01 -7.68
C ALA A 143 2.89 -16.30 -7.03
N PHE A 144 1.97 -15.33 -7.00
CA PHE A 144 0.63 -15.46 -6.43
C PHE A 144 -0.41 -15.11 -7.48
N ARG A 145 -1.49 -15.91 -7.56
CA ARG A 145 -2.55 -15.72 -8.56
C ARG A 145 -3.49 -14.56 -8.25
N ILE A 146 -3.68 -14.19 -6.97
CA ILE A 146 -4.48 -13.04 -6.53
C ILE A 146 -3.56 -11.94 -6.02
N ARG A 147 -3.68 -10.76 -6.63
CA ARG A 147 -2.93 -9.55 -6.32
C ARG A 147 -3.91 -8.40 -6.43
N GLY A 148 -4.47 -7.98 -5.30
CA GLY A 148 -5.63 -7.10 -5.34
C GLY A 148 -5.57 -5.94 -4.38
N PHE A 149 -6.56 -5.07 -4.55
CA PHE A 149 -6.93 -4.03 -3.60
C PHE A 149 -8.44 -4.03 -3.36
N MET A 150 -8.84 -3.51 -2.23
CA MET A 150 -10.24 -3.34 -1.84
C MET A 150 -10.51 -1.88 -1.51
N GLN A 151 -11.69 -1.40 -1.91
CA GLN A 151 -12.23 -0.11 -1.53
C GLN A 151 -13.51 -0.28 -0.71
N ASP A 152 -13.52 0.29 0.49
CA ASP A 152 -14.71 0.37 1.35
C ASP A 152 -15.58 1.55 0.95
N VAL A 153 -16.41 1.34 -0.08
CA VAL A 153 -17.36 2.37 -0.54
C VAL A 153 -18.64 2.38 0.30
N GLY A 154 -18.89 1.33 1.06
CA GLY A 154 -20.01 1.25 1.98
C GLY A 154 -19.97 2.36 3.04
N ARG A 155 -18.79 2.56 3.65
CA ARG A 155 -18.59 3.67 4.60
C ARG A 155 -18.41 5.02 3.92
N SER A 156 -17.59 5.14 2.90
CA SER A 156 -17.37 6.41 2.17
C SER A 156 -17.43 6.19 0.66
N TYR A 157 -18.38 6.85 0.01
CA TYR A 157 -18.53 6.78 -1.45
C TYR A 157 -17.28 7.29 -2.17
N ILE A 158 -16.86 6.54 -3.18
CA ILE A 158 -15.76 6.89 -4.10
C ILE A 158 -16.37 7.06 -5.49
N SER A 159 -15.99 8.11 -6.20
CA SER A 159 -16.51 8.35 -7.55
C SER A 159 -16.10 7.25 -8.53
N MET A 160 -16.95 7.01 -9.53
CA MET A 160 -16.63 6.07 -10.62
C MET A 160 -15.35 6.46 -11.36
N GLU A 161 -15.08 7.76 -11.47
CA GLU A 161 -13.88 8.30 -12.09
C GLU A 161 -12.63 7.86 -11.31
N GLU A 162 -12.63 8.02 -9.97
CA GLU A 162 -11.50 7.63 -9.14
C GLU A 162 -11.32 6.09 -9.10
N LEU A 163 -12.41 5.31 -9.00
CA LEU A 163 -12.32 3.85 -9.07
C LEU A 163 -11.69 3.37 -10.40
N LYS A 164 -12.10 3.92 -11.53
CA LYS A 164 -11.51 3.61 -12.83
C LYS A 164 -10.05 4.02 -12.91
N ARG A 165 -9.70 5.17 -12.36
CA ARG A 165 -8.33 5.68 -12.30
C ARG A 165 -7.42 4.75 -11.48
N GLU A 166 -7.89 4.27 -10.34
CA GLU A 166 -7.17 3.29 -9.51
C GLU A 166 -6.98 1.95 -10.24
N ILE A 167 -8.05 1.41 -10.82
CA ILE A 167 -8.02 0.15 -11.57
C ILE A 167 -7.04 0.23 -12.75
N GLU A 168 -7.13 1.28 -13.55
CA GLU A 168 -6.25 1.48 -14.71
C GLU A 168 -4.79 1.56 -14.29
N ILE A 169 -4.44 2.45 -13.35
CA ILE A 169 -3.05 2.65 -12.96
C ILE A 169 -2.47 1.41 -12.27
N LEU A 170 -3.23 0.73 -11.42
CA LEU A 170 -2.75 -0.44 -10.71
C LEU A 170 -2.62 -1.67 -11.61
N SER A 171 -3.45 -1.79 -12.66
CA SER A 171 -3.30 -2.85 -13.67
C SER A 171 -1.94 -2.74 -14.41
N ARG A 172 -1.40 -1.52 -14.57
CA ARG A 172 -0.06 -1.31 -15.15
C ARG A 172 1.06 -1.91 -14.30
N PHE A 173 0.79 -2.13 -13.00
CA PHE A 173 1.67 -2.80 -12.04
C PHE A 173 1.26 -4.25 -11.76
N LYS A 174 0.46 -4.86 -12.67
CA LYS A 174 0.06 -6.27 -12.65
C LYS A 174 -0.83 -6.65 -11.48
N ILE A 175 -1.54 -5.69 -10.88
CA ILE A 175 -2.66 -5.94 -9.97
C ILE A 175 -3.82 -6.46 -10.82
N ASN A 176 -4.43 -7.56 -10.37
CA ASN A 176 -5.44 -8.31 -11.15
C ASN A 176 -6.77 -8.52 -10.44
N VAL A 177 -6.96 -7.95 -9.25
CA VAL A 177 -8.22 -8.05 -8.49
C VAL A 177 -8.59 -6.70 -7.90
N PHE A 178 -9.86 -6.32 -8.08
CA PHE A 178 -10.52 -5.24 -7.37
C PHE A 178 -11.68 -5.81 -6.55
N HIS A 179 -11.59 -5.69 -5.23
CA HIS A 179 -12.63 -6.09 -4.30
C HIS A 179 -13.46 -4.85 -3.92
N TRP A 180 -14.75 -4.87 -4.26
CA TRP A 180 -15.66 -3.74 -4.10
C TRP A 180 -16.60 -3.97 -2.93
N HIS A 181 -16.28 -3.41 -1.76
CA HIS A 181 -17.07 -3.53 -0.53
C HIS A 181 -18.22 -2.51 -0.56
N LEU A 182 -19.40 -2.98 -1.04
CA LEU A 182 -20.53 -2.13 -1.43
C LEU A 182 -21.49 -1.76 -0.31
N THR A 183 -21.48 -2.51 0.80
CA THR A 183 -22.52 -2.37 1.84
C THR A 183 -21.90 -2.32 3.23
N GLU A 184 -22.45 -1.45 4.08
CA GLU A 184 -21.98 -1.22 5.42
C GLU A 184 -23.08 -0.66 6.35
N ASN A 185 -22.76 -0.48 7.63
CA ASN A 185 -23.63 0.19 8.59
C ASN A 185 -24.03 1.61 8.12
N GLN A 186 -23.15 2.31 7.41
CA GLN A 186 -23.38 3.69 6.96
C GLN A 186 -24.30 3.76 5.76
N ALA A 187 -24.14 2.86 4.79
CA ALA A 187 -24.92 2.90 3.56
C ALA A 187 -24.96 1.55 2.82
N TRP A 188 -25.95 1.42 1.99
CA TRP A 188 -26.03 0.46 0.88
C TRP A 188 -25.71 1.21 -0.41
N ARG A 189 -24.56 0.97 -1.03
CA ARG A 189 -24.06 1.79 -2.16
C ARG A 189 -24.44 1.31 -3.55
N LEU A 190 -25.04 0.15 -3.69
CA LEU A 190 -25.55 -0.32 -4.99
C LEU A 190 -27.03 0.04 -5.14
N GLN A 191 -27.42 0.57 -6.30
CA GLN A 191 -28.82 0.78 -6.61
C GLN A 191 -29.61 -0.52 -6.49
N SER A 192 -30.80 -0.45 -5.90
CA SER A 192 -31.78 -1.52 -5.97
C SER A 192 -33.04 -1.02 -6.69
N ARG A 193 -33.44 -1.72 -7.75
CA ARG A 193 -34.72 -1.48 -8.45
C ARG A 193 -35.86 -2.15 -7.74
N ILE A 194 -35.61 -3.28 -7.08
CA ILE A 194 -36.59 -4.05 -6.33
C ILE A 194 -36.96 -3.31 -5.05
N PHE A 195 -35.98 -2.71 -4.38
CA PHE A 195 -36.17 -1.99 -3.11
C PHE A 195 -35.51 -0.60 -3.17
N PRO A 196 -36.06 0.36 -3.94
CA PRO A 196 -35.44 1.68 -4.12
C PRO A 196 -35.18 2.42 -2.81
N MET A 197 -35.96 2.15 -1.74
CA MET A 197 -35.81 2.75 -0.43
C MET A 197 -34.44 2.45 0.22
N LEU A 198 -33.71 1.44 -0.21
CA LEU A 198 -32.33 1.19 0.25
C LEU A 198 -31.40 2.36 -0.04
N ASN A 199 -31.63 3.07 -1.14
CA ASN A 199 -30.82 4.18 -1.60
C ASN A 199 -31.34 5.54 -1.14
N ASP A 200 -32.48 5.59 -0.40
CA ASP A 200 -33.02 6.82 0.14
C ASP A 200 -32.04 7.44 1.15
N SER A 201 -31.94 8.76 1.10
CA SER A 201 -31.02 9.51 1.96
C SER A 201 -31.30 9.31 3.46
N VAL A 202 -32.54 9.03 3.85
CA VAL A 202 -32.95 8.73 5.25
C VAL A 202 -32.35 7.43 5.78
N ASN A 203 -31.99 6.50 4.89
CA ASN A 203 -31.40 5.20 5.24
C ASN A 203 -29.86 5.21 5.15
N THR A 204 -29.28 6.35 4.78
CA THR A 204 -27.83 6.54 4.60
C THR A 204 -27.30 7.51 5.67
N VAL A 205 -26.40 7.05 6.53
CA VAL A 205 -25.82 7.88 7.60
C VAL A 205 -24.73 8.79 7.04
N ARG A 206 -23.88 8.27 6.16
CA ARG A 206 -22.71 8.98 5.63
C ARG A 206 -22.86 9.19 4.13
N MET A 207 -22.64 10.43 3.66
CA MET A 207 -22.74 10.83 2.25
C MET A 207 -24.11 10.43 1.64
N PRO A 208 -25.24 10.95 2.16
CA PRO A 208 -26.58 10.59 1.68
C PRO A 208 -26.78 10.94 0.22
N GLY A 209 -27.54 10.12 -0.50
CA GLY A 209 -27.78 10.26 -1.95
C GLY A 209 -26.62 9.82 -2.85
N LYS A 210 -25.53 9.30 -2.28
CA LYS A 210 -24.41 8.74 -3.04
C LYS A 210 -24.51 7.23 -3.10
N TYR A 211 -24.69 6.69 -4.31
CA TYR A 211 -24.71 5.27 -4.60
C TYR A 211 -24.36 5.07 -6.09
N TYR A 212 -24.06 3.84 -6.49
CA TYR A 212 -23.78 3.46 -7.86
C TYR A 212 -25.03 2.89 -8.50
N THR A 213 -25.33 3.31 -9.72
CA THR A 213 -26.41 2.71 -10.52
C THR A 213 -26.01 1.31 -10.99
N LEU A 214 -26.99 0.48 -11.36
CA LEU A 214 -26.71 -0.84 -11.91
C LEU A 214 -25.98 -0.76 -13.27
N GLU A 215 -26.22 0.30 -14.02
CA GLU A 215 -25.51 0.62 -15.26
C GLU A 215 -24.03 0.94 -15.00
N GLU A 216 -23.73 1.81 -14.05
CA GLU A 216 -22.34 2.12 -13.62
C GLU A 216 -21.62 0.87 -13.12
N ALA A 217 -22.33 -0.01 -12.38
CA ALA A 217 -21.75 -1.27 -11.92
C ALA A 217 -21.35 -2.20 -13.08
N ARG A 218 -22.20 -2.33 -14.10
CA ARG A 218 -21.88 -3.10 -15.32
C ARG A 218 -20.73 -2.49 -16.09
N GLU A 219 -20.74 -1.16 -16.25
CA GLU A 219 -19.66 -0.43 -16.91
C GLU A 219 -18.32 -0.67 -16.20
N LEU A 220 -18.30 -0.70 -14.87
CA LEU A 220 -17.08 -0.95 -14.10
C LEU A 220 -16.59 -2.40 -14.26
N VAL A 221 -17.52 -3.38 -14.36
CA VAL A 221 -17.15 -4.77 -14.68
C VAL A 221 -16.46 -4.85 -16.04
N ASP A 222 -17.02 -4.21 -17.06
CA ASP A 222 -16.44 -4.22 -18.40
C ASP A 222 -15.11 -3.48 -18.45
N PHE A 223 -14.98 -2.37 -17.72
CA PHE A 223 -13.74 -1.65 -17.57
C PHE A 223 -12.65 -2.52 -16.90
N CYS A 224 -12.99 -3.23 -15.83
CA CYS A 224 -12.09 -4.18 -15.18
C CYS A 224 -11.62 -5.28 -16.14
N LYS A 225 -12.56 -5.89 -16.92
CA LYS A 225 -12.23 -6.92 -17.92
C LYS A 225 -11.21 -6.41 -18.96
N GLN A 226 -11.38 -5.17 -19.46
CA GLN A 226 -10.45 -4.55 -20.41
C GLN A 226 -9.04 -4.38 -19.84
N HIS A 227 -8.92 -4.23 -18.53
CA HIS A 227 -7.65 -4.07 -17.81
C HIS A 227 -7.12 -5.38 -17.18
N GLN A 228 -7.71 -6.52 -17.52
CA GLN A 228 -7.37 -7.85 -16.96
C GLN A 228 -7.51 -7.92 -15.44
N VAL A 229 -8.39 -7.11 -14.86
CA VAL A 229 -8.71 -7.06 -13.43
C VAL A 229 -10.04 -7.80 -13.19
N LEU A 230 -10.04 -8.73 -12.24
CA LEU A 230 -11.24 -9.38 -11.75
C LEU A 230 -11.91 -8.51 -10.70
N LEU A 231 -13.14 -8.05 -10.95
CA LEU A 231 -13.96 -7.40 -9.95
C LEU A 231 -14.64 -8.45 -9.07
N ILE A 232 -14.54 -8.29 -7.75
CA ILE A 232 -15.23 -9.08 -6.73
C ILE A 232 -16.17 -8.14 -5.98
N PRO A 233 -17.50 -8.17 -6.25
CA PRO A 233 -18.46 -7.40 -5.48
C PRO A 233 -18.67 -8.05 -4.12
N GLU A 234 -18.86 -7.24 -3.08
CA GLU A 234 -19.22 -7.71 -1.75
C GLU A 234 -20.55 -7.11 -1.29
N ILE A 235 -21.41 -7.99 -0.81
CA ILE A 235 -22.60 -7.66 -0.03
C ILE A 235 -22.40 -8.30 1.33
N ASP A 236 -22.01 -7.52 2.31
CA ASP A 236 -21.71 -8.03 3.64
C ASP A 236 -22.98 -8.46 4.36
N MET A 237 -22.97 -9.69 4.88
CA MET A 237 -24.12 -10.34 5.52
C MET A 237 -23.67 -11.40 6.53
N PRO A 238 -24.33 -11.55 7.69
CA PRO A 238 -25.38 -10.69 8.20
C PRO A 238 -24.85 -9.53 9.04
N GLY A 239 -23.53 -9.41 9.19
CA GLY A 239 -22.85 -8.30 9.86
C GLY A 239 -22.92 -7.01 9.04
N HIS A 240 -22.43 -5.91 9.61
CA HIS A 240 -22.30 -4.61 8.95
C HIS A 240 -23.57 -4.15 8.17
N SER A 241 -24.73 -4.52 8.68
CA SER A 241 -26.01 -4.48 7.98
C SER A 241 -26.99 -3.42 8.47
N ALA A 242 -26.54 -2.42 9.25
CA ALA A 242 -27.46 -1.43 9.84
C ALA A 242 -28.20 -0.61 8.78
N ALA A 243 -27.67 -0.40 7.59
CA ALA A 243 -28.41 0.24 6.49
C ALA A 243 -29.60 -0.62 6.04
N PHE A 244 -29.43 -1.93 5.91
CA PHE A 244 -30.50 -2.88 5.64
C PHE A 244 -31.56 -2.86 6.74
N VAL A 245 -31.13 -2.94 8.01
CA VAL A 245 -32.05 -2.95 9.17
C VAL A 245 -32.81 -1.63 9.27
N ARG A 246 -32.21 -0.48 9.01
CA ARG A 246 -32.93 0.82 8.98
C ARG A 246 -34.04 0.83 7.94
N THR A 247 -33.75 0.26 6.76
CA THR A 247 -34.68 0.24 5.64
C THR A 247 -35.85 -0.71 5.88
N PHE A 248 -35.58 -1.95 6.25
CA PHE A 248 -36.59 -3.02 6.28
C PHE A 248 -37.16 -3.31 7.66
N ARG A 249 -36.53 -2.83 8.74
CA ARG A 249 -36.88 -3.14 10.13
C ARG A 249 -36.81 -4.64 10.47
N HIS A 250 -36.00 -5.38 9.72
CA HIS A 250 -35.71 -6.80 9.90
C HIS A 250 -34.20 -7.03 9.97
N ASP A 251 -33.77 -7.92 10.87
CA ASP A 251 -32.41 -8.47 10.83
C ASP A 251 -32.27 -9.39 9.61
N MET A 252 -31.12 -9.41 8.98
CA MET A 252 -30.87 -10.27 7.80
C MET A 252 -31.04 -11.76 8.12
N GLN A 253 -30.82 -12.19 9.36
CA GLN A 253 -30.95 -13.58 9.80
C GLN A 253 -32.40 -13.96 10.15
N SER A 254 -33.34 -13.00 10.19
CA SER A 254 -34.76 -13.30 10.37
C SER A 254 -35.36 -13.94 9.12
N PRO A 255 -36.46 -14.70 9.21
CA PRO A 255 -37.11 -15.30 8.02
C PRO A 255 -37.48 -14.26 6.95
N GLU A 256 -37.99 -13.10 7.36
CA GLU A 256 -38.34 -11.99 6.48
C GLU A 256 -37.09 -11.32 5.88
N GLY A 257 -36.06 -11.09 6.71
CA GLY A 257 -34.79 -10.53 6.27
C GLY A 257 -34.11 -11.42 5.23
N MET A 258 -34.10 -12.74 5.44
CA MET A 258 -33.53 -13.69 4.47
C MET A 258 -34.29 -13.70 3.13
N LYS A 259 -35.63 -13.56 3.14
CA LYS A 259 -36.39 -13.44 1.90
C LYS A 259 -36.02 -12.19 1.11
N ILE A 260 -35.96 -11.05 1.78
CA ILE A 260 -35.56 -9.77 1.18
C ILE A 260 -34.12 -9.88 0.64
N LEU A 261 -33.20 -10.41 1.45
CA LEU A 261 -31.79 -10.55 1.09
C LEU A 261 -31.60 -11.45 -0.15
N LYS A 262 -32.35 -12.55 -0.27
CA LYS A 262 -32.30 -13.40 -1.47
C LYS A 262 -32.73 -12.67 -2.74
N LEU A 263 -33.73 -11.80 -2.68
CA LEU A 263 -34.13 -10.97 -3.83
C LEU A 263 -33.04 -9.95 -4.19
N LEU A 264 -32.37 -9.36 -3.20
CA LEU A 264 -31.22 -8.47 -3.43
C LEU A 264 -30.04 -9.22 -4.03
N VAL A 265 -29.76 -10.44 -3.57
CA VAL A 265 -28.71 -11.30 -4.16
C VAL A 265 -29.02 -11.65 -5.60
N ASP A 266 -30.29 -11.86 -5.96
CA ASP A 266 -30.71 -12.06 -7.36
C ASP A 266 -30.35 -10.86 -8.22
N GLU A 267 -30.72 -9.65 -7.79
CA GLU A 267 -30.40 -8.40 -8.50
C GLU A 267 -28.90 -8.19 -8.65
N VAL A 268 -28.13 -8.47 -7.60
CA VAL A 268 -26.65 -8.40 -7.60
C VAL A 268 -26.07 -9.41 -8.60
N CYS A 269 -26.50 -10.67 -8.54
CA CYS A 269 -25.98 -11.71 -9.42
C CYS A 269 -26.31 -11.47 -10.91
N GLU A 270 -27.46 -10.86 -11.21
CA GLU A 270 -27.85 -10.44 -12.55
C GLU A 270 -27.07 -9.20 -13.03
N THR A 271 -26.69 -8.32 -12.11
CA THR A 271 -25.95 -7.09 -12.45
C THR A 271 -24.49 -7.37 -12.76
N PHE A 272 -23.84 -8.21 -11.95
CA PHE A 272 -22.40 -8.45 -12.04
C PHE A 272 -22.09 -9.71 -12.84
N ASP A 273 -21.62 -9.54 -14.08
CA ASP A 273 -21.08 -10.65 -14.91
C ASP A 273 -19.65 -10.99 -14.48
N VAL A 274 -19.53 -11.54 -13.27
CA VAL A 274 -18.28 -11.97 -12.64
C VAL A 274 -18.45 -13.34 -11.97
N PRO A 275 -17.36 -14.12 -11.78
CA PRO A 275 -17.47 -15.48 -11.23
C PRO A 275 -17.72 -15.55 -9.73
N TYR A 276 -17.45 -14.49 -8.96
CA TYR A 276 -17.49 -14.51 -7.51
C TYR A 276 -18.46 -13.47 -6.95
N LEU A 277 -19.07 -13.80 -5.81
CA LEU A 277 -19.71 -12.86 -4.89
C LEU A 277 -19.10 -13.06 -3.51
N HIS A 278 -18.63 -11.98 -2.88
CA HIS A 278 -18.18 -11.99 -1.50
C HIS A 278 -19.39 -11.68 -0.60
N ILE A 279 -19.60 -12.50 0.45
CA ILE A 279 -20.78 -12.42 1.33
C ILE A 279 -20.43 -11.91 2.75
N GLY A 280 -19.23 -11.39 2.96
CA GLY A 280 -18.81 -10.88 4.26
C GLY A 280 -18.68 -11.97 5.32
N THR A 281 -19.49 -11.93 6.37
CA THR A 281 -19.62 -12.85 7.52
C THR A 281 -18.71 -12.58 8.70
N ASP A 282 -18.05 -11.44 8.76
CA ASP A 282 -17.22 -11.04 9.88
C ASP A 282 -18.00 -10.24 10.95
N GLU A 283 -17.37 -10.09 12.09
CA GLU A 283 -17.78 -9.25 13.23
C GLU A 283 -19.25 -9.36 13.68
N VAL A 284 -19.84 -10.52 13.54
CA VAL A 284 -21.26 -10.76 13.86
C VAL A 284 -21.49 -11.99 14.71
N VAL A 285 -22.57 -11.97 15.49
CA VAL A 285 -23.11 -13.14 16.20
C VAL A 285 -24.14 -13.83 15.33
N PHE A 286 -23.91 -15.11 14.99
CA PHE A 286 -24.85 -15.91 14.23
C PHE A 286 -25.98 -16.41 15.14
N THR A 287 -27.14 -15.79 15.02
CA THR A 287 -28.37 -16.18 15.75
C THR A 287 -29.18 -17.23 15.02
N ASN A 288 -29.02 -17.34 13.70
CA ASN A 288 -29.60 -18.36 12.85
C ASN A 288 -28.50 -19.29 12.31
N PRO A 289 -28.42 -20.56 12.77
CA PRO A 289 -27.35 -21.48 12.37
C PRO A 289 -27.46 -21.96 10.89
N THR A 290 -28.61 -21.76 10.22
CA THR A 290 -28.78 -22.12 8.81
C THR A 290 -28.50 -20.95 7.87
N PHE A 291 -28.35 -19.72 8.37
CA PHE A 291 -28.21 -18.52 7.56
C PHE A 291 -27.07 -18.63 6.54
N VAL A 292 -25.84 -18.86 7.00
CA VAL A 292 -24.67 -18.88 6.11
C VAL A 292 -24.72 -20.06 5.12
N PRO A 293 -24.99 -21.31 5.55
CA PRO A 293 -25.15 -22.42 4.61
C PRO A 293 -26.23 -22.18 3.55
N GLU A 294 -27.39 -21.62 3.92
CA GLU A 294 -28.45 -21.30 2.99
C GLU A 294 -28.03 -20.20 1.99
N MET A 295 -27.39 -19.15 2.45
CA MET A 295 -26.96 -18.05 1.58
C MET A 295 -25.84 -18.49 0.63
N VAL A 296 -24.88 -19.30 1.07
CA VAL A 296 -23.86 -19.90 0.18
C VAL A 296 -24.52 -20.76 -0.89
N ALA A 297 -25.43 -21.65 -0.50
CA ALA A 297 -26.16 -22.50 -1.45
C ALA A 297 -26.97 -21.64 -2.43
N TYR A 298 -27.61 -20.59 -1.95
CA TYR A 298 -28.41 -19.69 -2.77
C TYR A 298 -27.57 -18.95 -3.81
N VAL A 299 -26.45 -18.33 -3.41
CA VAL A 299 -25.52 -17.65 -4.33
C VAL A 299 -24.96 -18.62 -5.37
N ARG A 300 -24.60 -19.85 -4.96
CA ARG A 300 -24.15 -20.91 -5.88
C ARG A 300 -25.25 -21.31 -6.89
N SER A 301 -26.50 -21.32 -6.45
CA SER A 301 -27.61 -21.59 -7.35
C SER A 301 -27.82 -20.53 -8.45
N ARG A 302 -27.23 -19.32 -8.24
CA ARG A 302 -27.18 -18.23 -9.23
C ARG A 302 -25.92 -18.29 -10.11
N GLY A 303 -25.15 -19.39 -10.04
CA GLY A 303 -23.96 -19.60 -10.86
C GLY A 303 -22.71 -18.88 -10.38
N LYS A 304 -22.72 -18.31 -9.17
CA LYS A 304 -21.55 -17.63 -8.60
C LYS A 304 -20.82 -18.53 -7.61
N LYS A 305 -19.50 -18.39 -7.54
CA LYS A 305 -18.67 -18.90 -6.45
C LYS A 305 -18.70 -17.92 -5.28
N VAL A 306 -18.46 -18.40 -4.07
CA VAL A 306 -18.64 -17.62 -2.85
C VAL A 306 -17.32 -17.42 -2.13
N ILE A 307 -17.05 -16.17 -1.75
CA ILE A 307 -15.94 -15.77 -0.89
C ILE A 307 -16.52 -15.22 0.43
N SER A 308 -15.81 -15.39 1.53
CA SER A 308 -16.25 -14.93 2.84
C SER A 308 -15.05 -14.56 3.71
N TRP A 309 -15.24 -13.63 4.67
CA TRP A 309 -14.21 -13.28 5.64
C TRP A 309 -13.87 -14.41 6.61
N ASN A 310 -12.61 -14.45 7.05
CA ASN A 310 -12.12 -15.36 8.09
C ASN A 310 -11.17 -14.57 9.04
N PRO A 311 -11.43 -14.45 10.36
CA PRO A 311 -12.53 -15.07 11.12
C PRO A 311 -13.93 -14.63 10.70
N GLY A 312 -14.87 -15.54 10.78
CA GLY A 312 -16.28 -15.41 10.45
C GLY A 312 -16.96 -16.72 10.70
N TRP A 313 -17.78 -17.18 9.73
CA TRP A 313 -18.33 -18.52 9.78
C TRP A 313 -17.24 -19.59 9.63
N LYS A 314 -17.39 -20.72 10.32
CA LYS A 314 -16.44 -21.85 10.24
C LYS A 314 -16.90 -22.81 9.15
N TYR A 315 -16.15 -22.88 8.07
CA TYR A 315 -16.41 -23.77 6.94
C TYR A 315 -15.64 -25.08 7.00
N GLN A 316 -16.18 -26.12 6.37
CA GLN A 316 -15.47 -27.32 5.98
C GLN A 316 -15.07 -27.24 4.49
N PRO A 317 -14.07 -28.01 4.02
CA PRO A 317 -13.75 -28.10 2.60
C PRO A 317 -14.97 -28.46 1.77
N GLY A 318 -15.22 -27.69 0.70
CA GLY A 318 -16.39 -27.81 -0.16
C GLY A 318 -17.60 -26.96 0.23
N GLU A 319 -17.67 -26.45 1.46
CA GLU A 319 -18.78 -25.58 1.89
C GLU A 319 -18.62 -24.14 1.40
N ILE A 320 -17.38 -23.70 1.11
CA ILE A 320 -17.07 -22.38 0.56
C ILE A 320 -16.06 -22.50 -0.57
N ASP A 321 -16.01 -21.56 -1.50
CA ASP A 321 -15.06 -21.59 -2.61
C ASP A 321 -13.72 -20.92 -2.27
N MET A 322 -13.72 -19.92 -1.37
CA MET A 322 -12.53 -19.22 -0.91
C MET A 322 -12.81 -18.46 0.38
N THR A 323 -11.78 -18.25 1.21
CA THR A 323 -11.86 -17.36 2.38
C THR A 323 -10.86 -16.23 2.26
N GLN A 324 -11.20 -15.06 2.82
CA GLN A 324 -10.33 -13.88 2.91
C GLN A 324 -9.97 -13.62 4.38
N LEU A 325 -8.67 -13.72 4.68
CA LEU A 325 -8.17 -13.63 6.06
C LEU A 325 -7.98 -12.18 6.44
N TRP A 326 -8.79 -11.66 7.37
CA TRP A 326 -8.78 -10.24 7.73
C TRP A 326 -8.11 -9.94 9.08
N SER A 327 -8.00 -10.91 9.97
CA SER A 327 -7.46 -10.73 11.32
C SER A 327 -6.30 -11.70 11.58
N TYR A 328 -5.36 -11.33 12.45
CA TYR A 328 -4.29 -12.21 12.92
C TYR A 328 -4.82 -13.57 13.45
N ARG A 329 -6.08 -13.64 13.86
CA ARG A 329 -6.77 -14.87 14.29
C ARG A 329 -7.20 -15.75 13.10
N GLY A 330 -7.30 -15.18 11.89
CA GLY A 330 -7.65 -15.93 10.68
C GLY A 330 -6.55 -16.91 10.28
N LYS A 331 -6.95 -18.12 9.91
CA LYS A 331 -6.03 -19.18 9.48
C LYS A 331 -6.53 -19.82 8.20
N ALA A 332 -5.64 -20.01 7.25
CA ALA A 332 -5.93 -20.82 6.07
C ALA A 332 -6.18 -22.27 6.51
N GLN A 333 -7.10 -22.92 5.83
CA GLN A 333 -7.48 -24.30 6.08
C GLN A 333 -7.13 -25.13 4.83
N PRO A 334 -6.53 -26.31 4.96
CA PRO A 334 -6.29 -27.21 3.85
C PRO A 334 -7.60 -27.49 3.07
N GLY A 335 -7.53 -27.39 1.75
CA GLY A 335 -8.69 -27.61 0.86
C GLY A 335 -9.66 -26.43 0.76
N ILE A 336 -9.39 -25.30 1.39
CA ILE A 336 -10.12 -24.03 1.18
C ILE A 336 -9.11 -22.96 0.78
N PRO A 337 -9.09 -22.50 -0.48
CA PRO A 337 -8.20 -21.43 -0.89
C PRO A 337 -8.41 -20.17 -0.06
N ALA A 338 -7.32 -19.51 0.33
CA ALA A 338 -7.36 -18.30 1.16
C ALA A 338 -6.62 -17.14 0.51
N ILE A 339 -7.14 -15.92 0.73
CA ILE A 339 -6.52 -14.64 0.41
C ILE A 339 -5.99 -14.06 1.72
N ASP A 340 -4.70 -13.73 1.81
CA ASP A 340 -4.10 -13.20 3.03
C ASP A 340 -4.14 -11.66 3.06
N CYS A 341 -5.04 -11.09 3.86
CA CYS A 341 -5.14 -9.64 4.07
C CYS A 341 -4.73 -9.21 5.49
N LYS A 342 -4.30 -10.14 6.34
CA LYS A 342 -4.17 -9.95 7.80
C LYS A 342 -3.35 -8.73 8.23
N PHE A 343 -2.31 -8.40 7.50
CA PHE A 343 -1.43 -7.27 7.79
C PHE A 343 -1.45 -6.21 6.67
N HIS A 344 -2.32 -6.38 5.68
CA HIS A 344 -2.42 -5.51 4.52
C HIS A 344 -3.66 -4.60 4.62
N TYR A 345 -3.85 -3.96 5.79
CA TYR A 345 -4.88 -2.97 6.04
C TYR A 345 -4.31 -1.55 6.01
N LEU A 346 -5.00 -0.63 5.34
CA LEU A 346 -4.62 0.77 5.21
C LEU A 346 -5.54 1.70 6.01
N ASN A 347 -5.73 1.44 7.29
CA ASN A 347 -6.52 2.29 8.18
C ASN A 347 -5.86 2.55 9.53
N HIS A 348 -4.69 1.96 9.78
CA HIS A 348 -3.96 2.05 11.04
C HIS A 348 -2.51 2.50 10.86
N PHE A 349 -2.00 2.52 9.64
CA PHE A 349 -0.58 2.51 9.34
C PHE A 349 0.00 3.91 9.13
N ASP A 350 1.28 4.04 9.42
CA ASP A 350 2.06 5.22 9.10
C ASP A 350 2.43 5.26 7.61
N THR A 351 2.64 6.46 7.08
CA THR A 351 2.99 6.67 5.67
C THR A 351 4.36 6.07 5.31
N PHE A 352 5.29 5.98 6.25
CA PHE A 352 6.67 5.55 6.03
C PHE A 352 7.00 4.22 6.69
N ALA A 353 6.68 4.08 7.98
CA ALA A 353 7.12 2.95 8.79
C ALA A 353 6.57 1.61 8.28
N ASP A 354 5.35 1.58 7.80
CA ASP A 354 4.70 0.32 7.39
C ASP A 354 5.06 -0.10 5.97
N LEU A 355 5.54 0.81 5.11
CA LEU A 355 5.94 0.46 3.74
C LEU A 355 7.05 -0.59 3.71
N PHE A 356 8.03 -0.50 4.64
CA PHE A 356 9.06 -1.51 4.75
C PHE A 356 8.47 -2.89 5.08
N ALA A 357 7.55 -2.95 6.05
CA ALA A 357 6.89 -4.20 6.44
C ALA A 357 6.08 -4.80 5.28
N PHE A 358 5.33 -4.00 4.53
CA PHE A 358 4.60 -4.44 3.33
C PHE A 358 5.54 -5.01 2.27
N TYR A 359 6.67 -4.36 2.02
CA TYR A 359 7.65 -4.82 1.05
C TYR A 359 8.40 -6.07 1.52
N ASN A 360 8.83 -6.10 2.80
CA ASN A 360 9.73 -7.13 3.31
C ASN A 360 9.01 -8.46 3.63
N SER A 361 7.72 -8.41 3.94
CA SER A 361 6.98 -9.54 4.48
C SER A 361 6.56 -10.55 3.42
N ARG A 362 6.56 -11.83 3.79
CA ARG A 362 5.96 -12.92 3.00
C ARG A 362 4.46 -12.88 3.08
N ILE A 363 3.79 -13.16 1.97
CA ILE A 363 2.35 -13.37 1.96
C ILE A 363 2.06 -14.72 2.63
N TYR A 364 1.30 -14.72 3.72
CA TYR A 364 0.99 -15.88 4.57
C TYR A 364 2.22 -16.76 4.89
N ASP A 365 3.38 -16.13 5.15
CA ASP A 365 4.67 -16.81 5.39
C ASP A 365 5.06 -17.81 4.29
N ARG A 366 4.73 -17.51 3.04
CA ARG A 366 5.03 -18.33 1.87
C ARG A 366 5.94 -17.60 0.89
N MET A 367 6.86 -18.32 0.27
CA MET A 367 7.70 -17.81 -0.80
C MET A 367 6.91 -17.60 -2.08
N GLU A 368 5.90 -18.41 -2.32
CA GLU A 368 5.00 -18.40 -3.47
C GLU A 368 3.64 -18.98 -3.10
N GLY A 369 2.61 -18.71 -3.89
CA GLY A 369 1.26 -19.20 -3.72
C GLY A 369 1.16 -20.71 -3.99
N ASN A 370 0.05 -21.28 -3.58
CA ASN A 370 -0.33 -22.66 -3.85
C ASN A 370 -1.87 -22.80 -3.88
N ASN A 371 -2.37 -24.02 -3.84
CA ASN A 371 -3.83 -24.27 -3.85
C ASN A 371 -4.53 -23.72 -2.60
N ASP A 372 -3.85 -23.66 -1.45
CA ASP A 372 -4.40 -23.17 -0.18
C ASP A 372 -4.21 -21.66 -0.01
N ILE A 373 -3.15 -21.07 -0.58
CA ILE A 373 -2.84 -19.63 -0.49
C ILE A 373 -2.85 -19.02 -1.88
N ALA A 374 -3.95 -18.34 -2.18
CA ALA A 374 -4.17 -17.76 -3.50
C ALA A 374 -3.38 -16.46 -3.73
N GLY A 375 -3.16 -15.68 -2.68
CA GLY A 375 -2.48 -14.39 -2.76
C GLY A 375 -2.92 -13.42 -1.69
N THR A 376 -2.96 -12.14 -2.05
CA THR A 376 -3.29 -11.05 -1.11
C THR A 376 -4.15 -9.96 -1.75
N ILE A 377 -4.93 -9.29 -0.91
CA ILE A 377 -5.65 -8.05 -1.22
C ILE A 377 -5.29 -7.02 -0.16
N VAL A 378 -4.88 -5.83 -0.58
CA VAL A 378 -4.70 -4.67 0.31
C VAL A 378 -6.06 -4.04 0.54
N ALA A 379 -6.49 -3.95 1.79
CA ALA A 379 -7.81 -3.46 2.15
C ALA A 379 -7.74 -2.01 2.64
N LEU A 380 -8.35 -1.09 1.90
CA LEU A 380 -8.48 0.31 2.27
C LEU A 380 -9.84 0.54 2.94
N TRP A 381 -9.83 0.68 4.28
CA TRP A 381 -11.02 0.88 5.08
C TRP A 381 -11.25 2.36 5.42
N HIS A 382 -12.51 2.77 5.36
CA HIS A 382 -12.94 4.14 5.60
C HIS A 382 -13.74 4.26 6.90
N ASP A 383 -13.25 3.67 7.98
CA ASP A 383 -13.90 3.72 9.30
C ASP A 383 -14.20 5.16 9.75
N ARG A 384 -13.26 6.07 9.50
CA ARG A 384 -13.47 7.49 9.70
C ARG A 384 -13.87 8.19 8.39
N LEU A 385 -14.82 9.12 8.46
CA LEU A 385 -15.15 9.99 7.33
C LEU A 385 -13.90 10.76 6.87
N VAL A 386 -13.68 10.82 5.57
CA VAL A 386 -12.55 11.51 4.94
C VAL A 386 -13.03 12.76 4.22
N SER A 387 -12.25 13.83 4.24
CA SER A 387 -12.63 15.12 3.65
C SER A 387 -12.68 15.10 2.12
N SER A 388 -11.88 14.24 1.47
CA SER A 388 -11.84 14.09 0.01
C SER A 388 -11.23 12.74 -0.39
N GLU A 389 -11.51 12.28 -1.61
CA GLU A 389 -10.91 11.08 -2.21
C GLU A 389 -9.38 11.18 -2.26
N ARG A 390 -8.85 12.35 -2.63
CA ARG A 390 -7.41 12.60 -2.64
C ARG A 390 -6.77 12.42 -1.25
N ASN A 391 -7.37 12.99 -0.21
CA ASN A 391 -6.86 12.88 1.16
C ASN A 391 -6.92 11.44 1.66
N MET A 392 -7.95 10.70 1.32
CA MET A 392 -8.06 9.29 1.64
C MET A 392 -6.85 8.49 1.13
N LEU A 393 -6.46 8.68 -0.12
CA LEU A 393 -5.33 8.00 -0.74
C LEU A 393 -3.98 8.45 -0.16
N LEU A 394 -3.84 9.76 0.17
CA LEU A 394 -2.64 10.32 0.82
C LEU A 394 -2.46 9.78 2.24
N GLU A 395 -3.49 9.91 3.07
CA GLU A 395 -3.43 9.57 4.50
C GLU A 395 -3.18 8.08 4.74
N ASN A 396 -3.61 7.23 3.82
CA ASN A 396 -3.40 5.79 3.89
C ASN A 396 -2.19 5.32 3.08
N ASN A 397 -1.42 6.23 2.49
CA ASN A 397 -0.24 5.90 1.67
C ASN A 397 -0.55 4.82 0.60
N PHE A 398 -1.70 4.98 -0.08
CA PHE A 398 -2.30 3.92 -0.89
C PHE A 398 -1.36 3.43 -2.00
N TYR A 399 -0.94 4.32 -2.91
CA TYR A 399 -0.13 3.90 -4.05
C TYR A 399 1.24 3.32 -3.69
N PRO A 400 2.04 3.90 -2.77
CA PRO A 400 3.28 3.28 -2.34
C PRO A 400 3.10 1.86 -1.79
N ASN A 401 2.09 1.63 -0.94
CA ASN A 401 1.80 0.30 -0.39
C ASN A 401 1.30 -0.66 -1.46
N MET A 402 0.47 -0.20 -2.40
CA MET A 402 0.04 -1.02 -3.53
C MET A 402 1.22 -1.47 -4.40
N LEU A 403 2.20 -0.59 -4.64
CA LEU A 403 3.40 -0.96 -5.39
C LEU A 403 4.30 -1.96 -4.64
N ALA A 404 4.39 -1.85 -3.32
CA ALA A 404 5.10 -2.83 -2.50
C ALA A 404 4.46 -4.22 -2.59
N ILE A 405 3.14 -4.28 -2.51
CA ILE A 405 2.39 -5.53 -2.65
C ILE A 405 2.40 -6.06 -4.09
N ALA A 406 2.34 -5.20 -5.10
CA ALA A 406 2.48 -5.61 -6.49
C ALA A 406 3.81 -6.34 -6.72
N GLU A 407 4.92 -5.77 -6.23
CA GLU A 407 6.25 -6.41 -6.28
C GLU A 407 6.25 -7.74 -5.51
N ARG A 408 5.77 -7.74 -4.26
CA ARG A 408 5.78 -8.93 -3.42
C ARG A 408 4.93 -10.07 -3.97
N ALA A 409 3.73 -9.76 -4.41
CA ALA A 409 2.80 -10.78 -4.90
C ALA A 409 3.19 -11.30 -6.30
N TRP A 410 3.88 -10.48 -7.11
CA TRP A 410 4.41 -10.91 -8.40
C TRP A 410 5.69 -11.73 -8.25
N MET A 411 6.67 -11.22 -7.52
CA MET A 411 7.98 -11.88 -7.36
C MET A 411 7.95 -13.05 -6.39
N GLY A 412 7.04 -13.02 -5.42
CA GLY A 412 7.13 -13.90 -4.26
C GLY A 412 8.26 -13.52 -3.30
N GLY A 413 8.65 -14.42 -2.45
CA GLY A 413 9.73 -14.22 -1.49
C GLY A 413 9.32 -13.33 -0.32
N GLY A 414 10.26 -12.54 0.16
CA GLY A 414 10.19 -11.82 1.42
C GLY A 414 11.09 -12.47 2.47
N SER A 415 11.40 -11.75 3.53
CA SER A 415 12.36 -12.23 4.55
C SER A 415 11.66 -12.81 5.77
N GLU A 416 10.46 -12.33 6.09
CA GLU A 416 9.75 -12.69 7.32
C GLU A 416 8.23 -12.60 7.16
N TYR A 417 7.50 -12.98 8.21
CA TYR A 417 6.05 -12.82 8.30
C TYR A 417 5.67 -11.90 9.47
N PHE A 418 6.08 -10.62 9.41
CA PHE A 418 5.80 -9.56 10.40
C PHE A 418 6.29 -9.85 11.84
N ASN A 419 7.18 -10.80 12.05
CA ASN A 419 7.51 -11.29 13.40
C ASN A 419 8.99 -11.14 13.80
N GLN A 420 9.82 -10.55 12.98
CA GLN A 420 11.24 -10.33 13.26
C GLN A 420 11.66 -8.86 13.14
N LEU A 421 11.52 -8.29 11.95
CA LEU A 421 11.84 -6.89 11.66
C LEU A 421 10.60 -5.98 11.79
N GLY A 422 9.44 -6.50 11.40
CA GLY A 422 8.19 -5.75 11.42
C GLY A 422 8.33 -4.46 10.62
N THR A 423 8.25 -3.32 11.32
CA THR A 423 8.38 -1.98 10.71
C THR A 423 9.80 -1.41 10.78
N THR A 424 10.77 -2.14 11.35
CA THR A 424 12.12 -1.64 11.60
C THR A 424 13.03 -1.88 10.39
N ILE A 425 13.44 -0.82 9.71
CA ILE A 425 14.43 -0.92 8.63
C ILE A 425 15.79 -1.33 9.24
N PRO A 426 16.39 -2.43 8.78
CA PRO A 426 17.66 -2.91 9.32
C PRO A 426 18.85 -2.04 8.87
N THR A 427 20.05 -2.40 9.31
CA THR A 427 21.29 -1.69 8.96
C THR A 427 21.70 -1.89 7.49
N GLU A 428 22.47 -0.95 6.94
CA GLU A 428 22.82 -0.87 5.51
C GLU A 428 23.60 -2.09 4.97
N ASP A 429 24.28 -2.81 5.84
CA ASP A 429 25.04 -4.03 5.49
C ASP A 429 24.17 -5.27 5.29
N THR A 430 22.86 -5.19 5.62
CA THR A 430 21.93 -6.31 5.45
C THR A 430 21.40 -6.42 4.02
N LYS A 431 20.98 -7.62 3.64
CA LYS A 431 20.33 -7.87 2.34
C LYS A 431 18.96 -7.18 2.27
N GLU A 432 18.21 -7.23 3.36
CA GLU A 432 16.85 -6.66 3.49
C GLU A 432 16.89 -5.14 3.27
N PHE A 433 17.89 -4.45 3.82
CA PHE A 433 18.09 -3.02 3.56
C PHE A 433 18.38 -2.75 2.09
N ARG A 434 19.33 -3.48 1.49
CA ARG A 434 19.71 -3.27 0.07
C ARG A 434 18.56 -3.54 -0.88
N ASP A 435 17.79 -4.60 -0.63
CA ASP A 435 16.62 -4.94 -1.43
C ASP A 435 15.54 -3.84 -1.32
N PHE A 436 15.28 -3.36 -0.11
CA PHE A 436 14.32 -2.27 0.10
C PHE A 436 14.80 -0.95 -0.51
N ALA A 437 16.09 -0.61 -0.38
CA ALA A 437 16.65 0.61 -0.97
C ALA A 437 16.56 0.60 -2.49
N ASP A 438 16.74 -0.55 -3.14
CA ASP A 438 16.52 -0.66 -4.58
C ASP A 438 15.03 -0.59 -4.96
N PHE A 439 14.15 -1.21 -4.19
CA PHE A 439 12.70 -1.03 -4.36
C PHE A 439 12.31 0.44 -4.21
N GLU A 440 12.76 1.11 -3.15
CA GLU A 440 12.51 2.54 -2.91
C GLU A 440 12.98 3.42 -4.08
N ARG A 441 14.15 3.14 -4.64
CA ARG A 441 14.66 3.85 -5.83
C ARG A 441 13.72 3.69 -7.04
N ARG A 442 13.20 2.49 -7.30
CA ARG A 442 12.25 2.21 -8.37
C ARG A 442 10.88 2.83 -8.09
N LEU A 443 10.42 2.76 -6.85
CA LEU A 443 9.20 3.40 -6.38
C LEU A 443 9.21 4.91 -6.63
N LEU A 444 10.29 5.59 -6.24
CA LEU A 444 10.46 7.03 -6.44
C LEU A 444 10.57 7.41 -7.91
N TRP A 445 11.21 6.57 -8.73
CA TRP A 445 11.20 6.77 -10.17
C TRP A 445 9.77 6.74 -10.73
N HIS A 446 8.94 5.80 -10.30
CA HIS A 446 7.54 5.75 -10.71
C HIS A 446 6.71 6.93 -10.16
N LYS A 447 6.98 7.39 -8.95
CA LYS A 447 6.37 8.63 -8.44
C LYS A 447 6.57 9.79 -9.42
N GLU A 448 7.80 9.97 -9.93
CA GLU A 448 8.16 11.09 -10.78
C GLU A 448 7.74 10.93 -12.25
N HIS A 449 7.52 9.70 -12.73
CA HIS A 449 7.26 9.45 -14.16
C HIS A 449 5.89 8.86 -14.45
N THR A 450 5.35 8.05 -13.55
CA THR A 450 4.08 7.34 -13.78
C THR A 450 2.94 7.94 -12.96
N PHE A 451 3.22 8.36 -11.71
CA PHE A 451 2.22 8.89 -10.79
C PHE A 451 2.18 10.42 -10.71
N VAL A 452 2.59 11.10 -11.77
CA VAL A 452 2.48 12.57 -11.86
C VAL A 452 1.02 12.99 -11.71
N GLY A 453 0.73 13.83 -10.71
CA GLY A 453 -0.63 14.27 -10.39
C GLY A 453 -1.46 13.32 -9.53
N TYR A 454 -0.97 12.12 -9.24
CA TYR A 454 -1.60 11.22 -8.27
C TYR A 454 -1.22 11.57 -6.83
N PRO A 455 -2.09 11.27 -5.84
CA PRO A 455 -1.76 11.46 -4.43
C PRO A 455 -0.72 10.44 -3.96
N PHE A 456 0.55 10.83 -3.96
CA PHE A 456 1.68 9.96 -3.67
C PHE A 456 2.58 10.59 -2.59
N ALA A 457 2.20 10.40 -1.33
CA ALA A 457 2.87 11.01 -0.18
C ALA A 457 4.04 10.16 0.29
N TYR A 458 5.15 10.19 -0.43
CA TYR A 458 6.35 9.46 -0.06
C TYR A 458 7.60 10.15 -0.58
N VAL A 459 8.65 10.18 0.24
CA VAL A 459 10.00 10.60 -0.14
C VAL A 459 11.01 9.57 0.36
N LYS A 460 12.24 9.63 -0.14
CA LYS A 460 13.29 8.71 0.26
C LYS A 460 13.47 8.71 1.78
N GLN A 461 13.44 7.53 2.40
CA GLN A 461 13.64 7.37 3.84
C GLN A 461 14.85 6.50 4.20
N THR A 462 15.40 5.73 3.28
CA THR A 462 16.58 4.88 3.56
C THR A 462 17.84 5.68 3.90
N ASN A 463 17.87 6.98 3.60
CA ASN A 463 18.95 7.89 3.97
C ASN A 463 18.68 8.69 5.27
N VAL A 464 17.50 8.56 5.88
CA VAL A 464 17.16 9.27 7.13
C VAL A 464 17.64 8.44 8.31
N LYS A 465 18.62 8.97 9.06
CA LYS A 465 19.34 8.26 10.12
C LYS A 465 19.08 8.94 11.45
N TRP A 466 18.89 8.14 12.49
CA TRP A 466 18.59 8.58 13.84
C TRP A 466 19.49 7.90 14.87
N HIS A 467 19.72 8.58 16.00
CA HIS A 467 20.02 7.97 17.28
C HIS A 467 18.77 8.06 18.17
N ILE A 468 18.40 6.92 18.78
CA ILE A 468 17.25 6.83 19.69
C ILE A 468 17.74 6.24 21.01
N THR A 469 17.41 6.90 22.14
CA THR A 469 17.81 6.45 23.47
C THR A 469 17.00 5.24 23.91
N ASP A 470 17.52 4.46 24.86
CA ASP A 470 16.66 3.65 25.70
C ASP A 470 15.64 4.56 26.42
N ALA A 471 14.47 4.02 26.74
CA ALA A 471 13.40 4.81 27.30
C ALA A 471 13.54 4.99 28.82
N PHE A 472 13.41 6.22 29.31
CA PHE A 472 13.52 6.59 30.72
C PHE A 472 12.16 6.47 31.42
N PRO A 473 12.09 5.93 32.66
CA PRO A 473 10.83 5.81 33.40
C PRO A 473 10.33 7.21 33.84
N ASN A 474 9.20 7.63 33.32
CA ASN A 474 8.60 8.92 33.66
C ASN A 474 7.56 8.85 34.81
N GLY A 475 7.16 7.63 35.21
CA GLY A 475 6.22 7.45 36.29
C GLY A 475 4.79 7.97 36.02
N GLY A 476 4.48 8.24 34.74
CA GLY A 476 3.23 8.87 34.31
C GLY A 476 3.29 10.39 34.19
N ASP A 477 4.40 11.02 34.59
CA ASP A 477 4.65 12.45 34.34
C ASP A 477 5.27 12.61 32.93
N LEU A 478 4.44 12.93 31.95
CA LEU A 478 4.83 13.12 30.57
C LEU A 478 5.71 14.36 30.35
N THR A 479 5.76 15.27 31.32
CA THR A 479 6.55 16.50 31.28
C THR A 479 7.97 16.33 31.82
N LYS A 480 8.24 15.23 32.54
CA LYS A 480 9.50 14.96 33.23
C LYS A 480 10.69 15.12 32.30
N VAL A 481 11.72 15.80 32.81
CA VAL A 481 12.97 16.11 32.09
C VAL A 481 14.01 15.05 32.39
N PHE A 482 14.78 14.63 31.36
CA PHE A 482 15.82 13.62 31.46
C PHE A 482 17.15 14.13 30.88
N PRO A 483 18.27 13.46 31.12
CA PRO A 483 19.60 13.92 30.71
C PRO A 483 19.78 14.27 29.24
N PRO A 484 19.11 13.59 28.24
CA PRO A 484 19.22 13.99 26.84
C PRO A 484 18.80 15.44 26.54
N GLU A 485 17.93 16.04 27.35
CA GLU A 485 17.53 17.44 27.20
C GLU A 485 18.62 18.44 27.63
N GLN A 486 19.61 17.95 28.38
CA GLN A 486 20.76 18.78 28.83
C GLN A 486 21.96 18.71 27.88
N GLY A 487 22.03 17.67 27.02
CA GLY A 487 23.07 17.46 26.02
C GLY A 487 23.08 16.07 25.43
N LEU A 488 23.55 15.98 24.18
CA LEU A 488 23.63 14.71 23.46
C LEU A 488 24.90 13.94 23.84
N GLN A 489 24.74 12.66 24.19
CA GLN A 489 25.79 11.72 24.56
C GLN A 489 25.52 10.33 23.94
N ASP A 490 26.56 9.48 23.90
CA ASP A 490 26.42 8.09 23.41
C ASP A 490 25.75 7.17 24.42
N SER A 491 25.69 7.55 25.70
CA SER A 491 24.93 6.91 26.78
C SER A 491 24.69 7.90 27.93
N TYR A 492 23.70 7.59 28.73
CA TYR A 492 23.25 8.42 29.84
C TYR A 492 23.17 7.63 31.12
N THR A 493 23.57 8.24 32.25
CA THR A 493 23.33 7.70 33.59
C THR A 493 22.17 8.46 34.23
N TYR A 494 21.15 7.73 34.69
CA TYR A 494 20.02 8.32 35.40
C TYR A 494 19.57 7.35 36.51
N GLU A 495 19.45 7.85 37.73
CA GLU A 495 19.08 7.05 38.93
C GLU A 495 19.92 5.77 39.07
N GLY A 496 21.24 5.86 38.83
CA GLY A 496 22.16 4.72 38.94
C GLY A 496 22.09 3.67 37.84
N LYS A 497 21.28 3.88 36.79
CA LYS A 497 21.19 3.01 35.62
C LYS A 497 21.78 3.71 34.39
N THR A 498 22.34 2.89 33.49
CA THR A 498 22.85 3.36 32.19
C THR A 498 21.78 3.13 31.12
N TYR A 499 21.50 4.16 30.33
CA TYR A 499 20.59 4.17 29.18
C TYR A 499 21.43 4.37 27.92
N GLY A 500 21.39 3.37 27.04
CA GLY A 500 22.13 3.38 25.78
C GLY A 500 21.46 4.22 24.70
N VAL A 501 22.17 4.38 23.60
CA VAL A 501 21.68 5.02 22.38
C VAL A 501 21.88 4.03 21.23
N ARG A 502 20.84 3.87 20.40
CA ARG A 502 20.86 2.93 19.29
C ARG A 502 20.53 3.62 17.97
N PRO A 503 21.19 3.22 16.86
CA PRO A 503 20.86 3.76 15.55
C PRO A 503 19.49 3.26 15.07
N ALA A 504 18.84 4.09 14.27
CA ALA A 504 17.62 3.74 13.53
C ALA A 504 17.64 4.40 12.16
N THR A 505 16.88 3.82 11.21
CA THR A 505 16.75 4.33 9.85
C THR A 505 15.28 4.44 9.49
N GLY A 506 14.89 5.52 8.84
CA GLY A 506 13.53 5.76 8.35
C GLY A 506 13.02 7.16 8.66
N ALA A 507 12.07 7.63 7.88
CA ALA A 507 11.36 8.88 8.10
C ALA A 507 10.25 8.72 9.15
N GLY A 508 9.59 7.56 9.17
CA GLY A 508 8.60 7.16 10.17
C GLY A 508 9.14 5.98 11.00
N ILE A 509 9.06 6.10 12.33
CA ILE A 509 9.56 5.07 13.24
C ILE A 509 8.53 4.80 14.31
N TYR A 510 8.05 3.56 14.37
CA TYR A 510 7.33 3.07 15.54
C TYR A 510 8.31 2.68 16.64
N LEU A 511 8.17 3.31 17.81
CA LEU A 511 8.78 2.84 19.05
C LEU A 511 7.98 1.66 19.60
N ARG A 512 6.64 1.70 19.43
CA ARG A 512 5.71 0.59 19.66
C ARG A 512 4.63 0.62 18.59
N HIS A 513 4.42 -0.50 17.91
CA HIS A 513 3.35 -0.64 16.92
C HIS A 513 1.97 -0.71 17.60
N VAL A 514 0.93 -0.28 16.91
CA VAL A 514 -0.46 -0.30 17.39
C VAL A 514 -0.93 -1.73 17.77
N TRP A 515 -0.45 -2.74 17.06
CA TRP A 515 -0.74 -4.15 17.36
C TRP A 515 0.20 -4.80 18.38
N GLY A 516 0.98 -3.98 19.09
CA GLY A 516 1.87 -4.44 20.15
C GLY A 516 2.89 -5.46 19.65
N ALA A 517 3.03 -6.57 20.37
CA ALA A 517 4.01 -7.60 20.07
C ALA A 517 3.75 -8.39 18.77
N THR A 518 2.57 -8.25 18.15
CA THR A 518 2.23 -8.92 16.89
C THR A 518 3.06 -8.39 15.72
N VAL A 519 3.38 -7.10 15.74
CA VAL A 519 4.26 -6.47 14.76
C VAL A 519 5.41 -5.80 15.50
N PRO A 520 6.64 -6.31 15.41
CA PRO A 520 7.80 -5.72 16.04
C PRO A 520 8.04 -4.27 15.61
N ALA A 521 8.57 -3.49 16.53
CA ALA A 521 8.94 -2.11 16.35
C ALA A 521 10.34 -1.85 16.94
N PHE A 522 10.77 -0.60 17.06
CA PHE A 522 12.11 -0.27 17.55
C PHE A 522 12.40 -0.86 18.95
N TYR A 523 11.45 -0.74 19.89
CA TYR A 523 11.55 -1.43 21.17
C TYR A 523 10.91 -2.81 21.09
N LYS A 524 11.70 -3.85 21.40
CA LYS A 524 11.17 -5.23 21.45
C LYS A 524 10.22 -5.45 22.61
N ASP A 525 10.45 -4.77 23.73
CA ASP A 525 9.62 -4.79 24.94
C ASP A 525 9.32 -3.36 25.39
N PRO A 526 8.43 -2.64 24.69
CA PRO A 526 8.08 -1.28 25.04
C PRO A 526 7.31 -1.24 26.37
N GLN A 527 7.68 -0.29 27.25
CA GLN A 527 7.08 -0.12 28.57
C GLN A 527 6.18 1.12 28.61
N GLU A 528 5.06 1.05 29.34
CA GLU A 528 4.21 2.18 29.66
C GLU A 528 4.95 3.17 30.59
N ASN A 529 4.51 4.43 30.62
CA ASN A 529 5.06 5.48 31.47
C ASN A 529 6.57 5.68 31.29
N HIS A 530 7.01 5.73 30.04
CA HIS A 530 8.41 6.00 29.68
C HIS A 530 8.52 7.16 28.67
N THR A 531 9.70 7.77 28.63
CA THR A 531 10.06 8.82 27.68
C THR A 531 11.30 8.41 26.91
N ALA A 532 11.21 8.40 25.59
CA ALA A 532 12.35 8.22 24.68
C ALA A 532 12.77 9.55 24.06
N TYR A 533 13.98 9.60 23.54
CA TYR A 533 14.47 10.72 22.74
C TYR A 533 15.04 10.23 21.44
N ALA A 534 14.80 10.99 20.35
CA ALA A 534 15.40 10.73 19.06
C ALA A 534 16.12 11.99 18.57
N TYR A 535 17.27 11.82 17.94
CA TYR A 535 17.99 12.95 17.37
C TYR A 535 18.76 12.58 16.11
N THR A 536 18.93 13.59 15.26
CA THR A 536 19.77 13.51 14.06
C THR A 536 20.38 14.86 13.75
N TRP A 537 21.43 14.85 12.94
CA TRP A 537 22.01 16.03 12.33
C TRP A 537 21.69 16.02 10.84
N VAL A 538 21.25 17.16 10.32
CA VAL A 538 20.91 17.33 8.91
C VAL A 538 21.83 18.38 8.30
N TYR A 539 22.69 17.95 7.37
CA TYR A 539 23.53 18.87 6.62
C TYR A 539 22.74 19.52 5.50
N SER A 540 22.76 20.84 5.44
CA SER A 540 22.24 21.62 4.32
C SER A 540 23.39 22.29 3.57
N PRO A 541 23.47 22.15 2.23
CA PRO A 541 24.56 22.77 1.44
C PRO A 541 24.48 24.31 1.39
N LYS A 542 23.32 24.86 1.73
CA LYS A 542 23.04 26.31 1.74
C LYS A 542 22.08 26.66 2.86
N GLU A 543 21.97 27.93 3.17
CA GLU A 543 20.86 28.45 3.96
C GLU A 543 19.59 28.42 3.10
N GLN A 544 18.50 27.84 3.61
CA GLN A 544 17.26 27.70 2.86
C GLN A 544 16.05 27.40 3.75
N GLU A 545 14.87 27.84 3.31
CA GLU A 545 13.61 27.38 3.85
C GLU A 545 13.21 26.06 3.19
N VAL A 546 12.75 25.13 4.01
CA VAL A 546 12.29 23.79 3.61
C VAL A 546 10.97 23.48 4.29
N GLY A 547 10.24 22.50 3.78
CA GLY A 547 9.09 21.92 4.44
C GLY A 547 9.51 20.83 5.43
N LEU A 548 8.76 20.68 6.51
CA LEU A 548 8.92 19.59 7.46
C LEU A 548 7.62 18.80 7.58
N TRP A 549 7.64 17.54 7.19
CA TRP A 549 6.63 16.57 7.60
C TRP A 549 6.98 16.07 8.98
N VAL A 550 6.09 16.30 9.93
CA VAL A 550 6.25 15.85 11.31
C VAL A 550 4.92 15.41 11.90
N GLU A 551 4.92 14.28 12.59
CA GLU A 551 3.75 13.69 13.23
C GLU A 551 4.18 12.79 14.39
N PHE A 552 3.36 12.74 15.45
CA PHE A 552 3.57 11.89 16.63
C PHE A 552 2.40 10.95 16.90
N GLN A 553 1.31 11.13 16.17
CA GLN A 553 0.11 10.31 16.27
C GLN A 553 -0.52 10.19 14.89
N ASN A 554 -0.31 9.05 14.26
CA ASN A 554 -1.04 8.71 13.05
C ASN A 554 -2.40 8.18 13.45
N TYR A 555 -3.48 8.86 13.05
CA TYR A 555 -4.84 8.54 13.43
C TYR A 555 -5.26 7.20 12.83
N SER A 556 -5.82 6.33 13.67
CA SER A 556 -6.52 5.14 13.20
C SER A 556 -7.85 5.52 12.54
N ARG A 557 -8.14 4.89 11.42
CA ARG A 557 -9.43 5.05 10.73
C ARG A 557 -10.53 4.18 11.33
N SER A 558 -10.16 3.14 12.07
CA SER A 558 -11.11 2.23 12.73
C SER A 558 -11.59 2.71 14.10
N GLU A 559 -11.08 3.83 14.62
CA GLU A 559 -11.33 4.28 15.98
C GLU A 559 -11.95 5.67 16.03
N ILE A 560 -12.67 5.92 17.10
CA ILE A 560 -13.22 7.25 17.42
C ILE A 560 -12.16 8.04 18.17
N ASP A 561 -11.08 8.39 17.47
CA ASP A 561 -10.00 9.18 18.04
C ASP A 561 -10.39 10.66 18.16
N LEU A 562 -9.95 11.30 19.25
CA LEU A 562 -9.99 12.75 19.38
C LEU A 562 -8.77 13.38 18.72
N PRO A 563 -8.91 14.54 18.06
CA PRO A 563 -7.79 15.38 17.71
C PRO A 563 -7.02 15.83 18.94
N PRO A 564 -5.70 16.16 18.81
CA PRO A 564 -4.94 16.70 19.92
C PRO A 564 -5.54 18.01 20.46
N LYS A 565 -5.25 18.32 21.71
CA LYS A 565 -5.62 19.61 22.30
C LYS A 565 -4.90 20.75 21.55
N PRO A 566 -5.51 21.92 21.40
CA PRO A 566 -4.85 23.08 20.80
C PRO A 566 -3.50 23.38 21.44
N GLY A 567 -2.48 23.64 20.61
CA GLY A 567 -1.12 23.91 21.08
C GLY A 567 -0.31 22.69 21.48
N THR A 568 -0.82 21.47 21.30
CA THR A 568 -0.09 20.22 21.53
C THR A 568 0.01 19.38 20.26
N TRP A 569 1.06 18.55 20.15
CA TRP A 569 1.22 17.64 19.03
C TRP A 569 0.36 16.38 19.16
N ASP A 570 0.20 15.92 20.38
CA ASP A 570 -0.56 14.71 20.74
C ASP A 570 -0.97 14.74 22.22
N TYR A 571 -1.62 13.67 22.68
CA TYR A 571 -1.97 13.49 24.10
C TYR A 571 -0.81 12.97 24.95
N LYS A 572 0.33 12.65 24.35
CA LYS A 572 1.51 12.09 25.02
C LYS A 572 2.53 13.17 25.43
N GLY A 573 2.39 14.41 24.93
CA GLY A 573 3.33 15.49 25.21
C GLY A 573 4.60 15.45 24.37
N SER A 574 4.52 14.87 23.18
CA SER A 574 5.61 14.84 22.21
C SER A 574 6.03 16.25 21.76
N ARG A 575 7.32 16.46 21.55
CA ARG A 575 7.89 17.76 21.15
C ARG A 575 9.04 17.57 20.17
N ILE A 576 9.29 18.58 19.33
CA ILE A 576 10.38 18.60 18.36
C ILE A 576 11.08 19.97 18.34
N TRP A 577 12.39 19.96 18.20
CA TRP A 577 13.23 21.16 18.04
C TRP A 577 14.13 21.01 16.81
N VAL A 578 14.31 22.11 16.10
CA VAL A 578 15.32 22.24 15.04
C VAL A 578 16.23 23.41 15.44
N ASN A 579 17.54 23.15 15.58
CA ASN A 579 18.55 24.11 16.06
C ASN A 579 18.14 24.77 17.38
N ASP A 580 17.66 23.97 18.35
CA ASP A 580 17.17 24.37 19.67
C ASP A 580 15.91 25.27 19.65
N ARG A 581 15.34 25.55 18.49
CA ARG A 581 14.06 26.21 18.36
C ARG A 581 12.93 25.16 18.30
N GLU A 582 11.98 25.27 19.21
CA GLU A 582 10.81 24.38 19.19
C GLU A 582 9.94 24.64 17.97
N ILE A 583 9.53 23.55 17.30
CA ILE A 583 8.56 23.57 16.23
C ILE A 583 7.19 23.28 16.85
N LEU A 584 6.32 24.27 16.78
CA LEU A 584 4.98 24.18 17.35
C LEU A 584 4.05 23.41 16.40
N PRO A 585 3.02 22.73 16.95
CA PRO A 585 2.00 22.07 16.13
C PRO A 585 1.20 23.08 15.32
N PRO A 586 0.60 22.66 14.20
CA PRO A 586 -0.37 23.48 13.46
C PRO A 586 -1.63 23.69 14.32
N THR A 587 -2.48 24.64 13.91
CA THR A 587 -3.83 24.74 14.47
C THR A 587 -4.68 23.59 13.91
N TRP A 588 -5.18 22.74 14.80
CA TRP A 588 -6.03 21.62 14.42
C TRP A 588 -7.40 22.08 13.93
N THR A 589 -7.93 21.47 12.87
CA THR A 589 -9.22 21.87 12.28
C THR A 589 -10.41 21.26 13.00
N ALA A 590 -10.28 20.02 13.48
CA ALA A 590 -11.34 19.36 14.22
C ALA A 590 -11.31 19.73 15.71
N THR A 591 -12.48 19.69 16.37
CA THR A 591 -12.55 19.95 17.80
C THR A 591 -12.10 18.73 18.60
N HIS A 592 -11.19 18.93 19.55
CA HIS A 592 -10.66 17.89 20.42
C HIS A 592 -11.68 17.33 21.44
N THR A 593 -12.90 17.86 21.48
CA THR A 593 -13.95 17.43 22.44
C THR A 593 -14.97 16.48 21.83
N VAL A 594 -14.96 16.27 20.52
CA VAL A 594 -15.96 15.46 19.82
C VAL A 594 -15.37 14.12 19.38
N LYS A 595 -15.85 13.05 19.97
CA LYS A 595 -15.57 11.66 19.57
C LYS A 595 -16.58 11.25 18.49
N SER A 596 -16.18 11.24 17.23
CA SER A 596 -17.05 10.78 16.14
C SER A 596 -16.25 10.42 14.90
N ASN A 597 -16.47 9.22 14.36
CA ASN A 597 -15.94 8.82 13.04
C ASN A 597 -16.68 9.51 11.87
N GLU A 598 -17.79 10.18 12.14
CA GLU A 598 -18.51 10.97 11.14
C GLU A 598 -17.95 12.41 10.98
N ILE A 599 -16.95 12.77 11.79
CA ILE A 599 -16.23 14.05 11.68
C ILE A 599 -14.87 13.79 11.04
N PRO A 600 -14.57 14.36 9.84
CA PRO A 600 -13.28 14.17 9.22
C PRO A 600 -12.17 14.84 10.03
N LEU A 601 -11.00 14.20 10.08
CA LEU A 601 -9.77 14.83 10.53
C LEU A 601 -9.21 15.64 9.36
N GLY A 602 -9.21 16.95 9.44
CA GLY A 602 -8.82 17.83 8.34
C GLY A 602 -7.30 17.87 8.12
N ASN A 603 -6.60 18.60 8.98
CA ASN A 603 -5.15 18.82 8.87
C ASN A 603 -4.31 18.04 9.89
N GLU A 604 -4.87 17.04 10.52
CA GLU A 604 -4.23 16.28 11.61
C GLU A 604 -3.14 15.32 11.09
N ASN A 605 -3.26 14.85 9.85
CA ASN A 605 -2.22 14.03 9.21
C ASN A 605 -1.20 14.89 8.45
N CYS A 606 0.09 14.67 8.67
CA CYS A 606 1.16 15.48 8.06
C CYS A 606 1.16 15.46 6.52
N VAL A 607 0.72 14.37 5.90
CA VAL A 607 0.69 14.20 4.44
C VAL A 607 -0.54 14.83 3.78
N ALA A 608 -1.57 15.17 4.55
CA ALA A 608 -2.80 15.80 4.07
C ALA A 608 -2.82 17.33 4.29
N ARG A 609 -1.78 17.88 4.88
CA ARG A 609 -1.58 19.31 5.12
C ARG A 609 -0.31 19.83 4.47
N PRO A 610 -0.18 21.15 4.24
CA PRO A 610 1.09 21.74 3.84
C PRO A 610 2.20 21.40 4.85
N PRO A 611 3.43 21.13 4.42
CA PRO A 611 4.57 20.95 5.32
C PRO A 611 4.80 22.19 6.17
N LEU A 612 5.28 22.02 7.39
CA LEU A 612 5.64 23.17 8.25
C LEU A 612 6.90 23.83 7.71
N PRO A 613 6.94 25.17 7.54
CA PRO A 613 8.12 25.86 7.08
C PRO A 613 9.22 25.87 8.16
N VAL A 614 10.44 25.47 7.81
CA VAL A 614 11.60 25.45 8.68
C VAL A 614 12.80 26.04 7.96
N GLN A 615 13.51 26.95 8.65
CA GLN A 615 14.76 27.51 8.17
C GLN A 615 15.95 26.63 8.55
N LEU A 616 16.68 26.12 7.56
CA LEU A 616 17.95 25.42 7.76
C LEU A 616 19.12 26.36 7.48
N HIS A 617 20.11 26.32 8.37
CA HIS A 617 21.38 27.01 8.15
C HIS A 617 22.29 26.17 7.23
N LYS A 618 23.18 26.84 6.50
CA LYS A 618 24.26 26.14 5.80
C LYS A 618 25.13 25.36 6.80
N GLY A 619 25.33 24.06 6.53
CA GLY A 619 26.03 23.13 7.41
C GLY A 619 25.07 22.26 8.23
N TRP A 620 25.53 21.80 9.39
CA TRP A 620 24.79 20.83 10.20
C TRP A 620 23.73 21.49 11.09
N ASN A 621 22.50 21.01 10.96
CA ASN A 621 21.32 21.42 11.73
C ASN A 621 20.93 20.28 12.66
N LYS A 622 20.74 20.56 13.95
CA LYS A 622 20.29 19.58 14.95
C LYS A 622 18.78 19.42 14.90
N VAL A 623 18.30 18.19 14.84
CA VAL A 623 16.90 17.84 15.04
C VAL A 623 16.81 16.97 16.28
N PHE A 624 15.94 17.33 17.22
CA PHE A 624 15.80 16.67 18.51
C PHE A 624 14.33 16.49 18.85
N LEU A 625 13.94 15.28 19.26
CA LEU A 625 12.56 14.90 19.60
C LEU A 625 12.50 14.37 21.03
N LYS A 626 11.47 14.80 21.77
CA LYS A 626 11.04 14.21 23.03
C LYS A 626 9.79 13.39 22.78
N LEU A 627 9.80 12.12 23.18
CA LEU A 627 8.81 11.12 22.82
C LEU A 627 8.27 10.40 24.08
N PRO A 628 7.45 11.07 24.90
CA PRO A 628 6.86 10.45 26.07
C PRO A 628 5.73 9.48 25.66
N VAL A 629 5.48 8.51 26.52
CA VAL A 629 4.25 7.71 26.49
C VAL A 629 3.77 7.45 27.91
N GLY A 630 2.46 7.52 28.12
CA GLY A 630 1.80 7.11 29.36
C GLY A 630 1.37 5.64 29.27
N LYS A 631 0.09 5.38 29.50
CA LYS A 631 -0.50 4.07 29.31
C LYS A 631 -0.72 3.76 27.80
N PHE A 632 -0.74 2.49 27.45
CA PHE A 632 -1.06 2.06 26.08
C PHE A 632 -2.56 2.02 25.77
N ARG A 633 -3.40 2.34 26.76
CA ARG A 633 -4.82 2.62 26.60
C ARG A 633 -5.13 3.98 27.16
N MET A 634 -5.81 4.81 26.42
CA MET A 634 -6.21 6.17 26.78
C MET A 634 -7.68 6.40 26.44
N ASP A 635 -8.32 7.35 27.10
CA ASP A 635 -9.72 7.72 26.83
C ASP A 635 -9.86 8.45 25.47
N GLU A 636 -8.80 9.11 25.03
CA GLU A 636 -8.76 9.88 23.77
C GLU A 636 -8.57 9.00 22.54
N THR A 637 -7.97 7.82 22.71
CA THR A 637 -7.76 6.85 21.63
C THR A 637 -7.62 5.43 22.20
N ARG A 638 -8.23 4.46 21.54
CA ARG A 638 -8.10 3.04 21.90
C ARG A 638 -6.75 2.45 21.43
N LEU A 639 -6.23 2.93 20.32
CA LEU A 639 -5.02 2.40 19.67
C LEU A 639 -3.84 3.38 19.82
N VAL A 640 -3.28 3.46 21.01
CA VAL A 640 -2.11 4.32 21.26
C VAL A 640 -0.91 3.82 20.47
N LYS A 641 -0.45 4.66 19.54
CA LYS A 641 0.78 4.49 18.80
C LYS A 641 1.88 5.27 19.50
N TRP A 642 3.04 4.63 19.73
CA TRP A 642 4.23 5.34 20.18
C TRP A 642 5.19 5.42 19.01
N MET A 643 5.20 6.58 18.34
CA MET A 643 5.85 6.76 17.05
C MET A 643 6.25 8.21 16.82
N PHE A 644 7.05 8.43 15.81
CA PHE A 644 7.22 9.73 15.17
C PHE A 644 7.42 9.56 13.67
N THR A 645 6.99 10.56 12.91
CA THR A 645 7.39 10.78 11.52
C THR A 645 8.13 12.11 11.46
N THR A 646 9.31 12.15 10.86
CA THR A 646 10.08 13.40 10.69
C THR A 646 10.97 13.29 9.46
N VAL A 647 10.71 14.14 8.46
CA VAL A 647 11.53 14.23 7.24
C VAL A 647 11.38 15.61 6.60
N PHE A 648 12.47 16.15 6.07
CA PHE A 648 12.46 17.40 5.33
C PHE A 648 12.08 17.15 3.88
N VAL A 649 11.18 17.99 3.39
CA VAL A 649 10.64 17.97 2.03
C VAL A 649 10.72 19.37 1.42
N THR A 650 10.48 19.47 0.12
CA THR A 650 10.29 20.77 -0.52
C THR A 650 9.11 21.52 0.11
N PRO A 651 9.04 22.86 0.04
CA PRO A 651 7.95 23.62 0.67
C PRO A 651 6.54 23.23 0.21
N ASP A 652 6.41 22.66 -0.99
CA ASP A 652 5.17 22.11 -1.53
C ASP A 652 4.87 20.67 -1.07
N GLY A 653 5.83 20.00 -0.40
CA GLY A 653 5.70 18.61 0.05
C GLY A 653 5.88 17.55 -1.04
N GLU A 654 6.19 17.93 -2.27
CA GLU A 654 6.21 17.00 -3.40
C GLU A 654 7.48 16.14 -3.46
N LYS A 655 8.62 16.65 -2.99
CA LYS A 655 9.93 15.98 -3.16
C LYS A 655 10.78 16.04 -1.88
N ALA A 656 11.75 15.15 -1.79
CA ALA A 656 12.86 15.32 -0.86
C ALA A 656 13.67 16.56 -1.23
N VAL A 657 14.24 17.24 -0.23
CA VAL A 657 15.11 18.39 -0.48
C VAL A 657 16.46 17.91 -0.97
N ASP A 658 16.89 18.42 -2.12
CA ASP A 658 18.15 18.05 -2.75
C ASP A 658 19.36 18.43 -1.88
N GLY A 659 20.34 17.53 -1.81
CA GLY A 659 21.61 17.75 -1.14
C GLY A 659 21.57 17.69 0.39
N LEU A 660 20.44 17.40 1.03
CA LEU A 660 20.40 17.11 2.46
C LEU A 660 21.05 15.76 2.78
N LEU A 661 21.89 15.75 3.82
CA LEU A 661 22.47 14.52 4.35
C LEU A 661 22.05 14.36 5.81
N TYR A 662 21.61 13.16 6.18
CA TYR A 662 21.24 12.82 7.56
C TYR A 662 22.34 12.01 8.21
N SER A 663 22.71 12.39 9.43
CA SER A 663 23.73 11.68 10.21
C SER A 663 23.32 11.66 11.69
N PRO A 664 23.37 10.51 12.38
CA PRO A 664 23.09 10.45 13.80
C PRO A 664 24.16 11.17 14.65
N THR A 665 25.34 11.41 14.07
CA THR A 665 26.44 12.16 14.69
C THR A 665 26.82 13.35 13.84
N LYS A 666 27.14 14.49 14.50
CA LYS A 666 27.67 15.66 13.80
C LYS A 666 29.03 15.31 13.21
N GLN A 667 29.12 15.22 11.90
CA GLN A 667 30.40 15.02 11.23
C GLN A 667 31.21 16.33 11.24
N ARG A 668 32.54 16.24 11.35
CA ARG A 668 33.46 17.36 11.36
C ARG A 668 33.67 17.98 10.00
#